data_63788f258902761347a3add46f7cee8a
#
_entry.id   63788f258902761347a3add46f7cee8a
#
_cell.length_a   1.000
_cell.length_b   1.000
_cell.length_c   1.000
_cell.angle_alpha   90.00
_cell.angle_beta   90.00
_cell.angle_gamma   90.00
#
_symmetry.space_group_name_H-M   'P 1'
#
loop_
_entity.id
_entity.type
_entity.pdbx_description
1 polymer ?
#
loop_
_entity_poly.entity_id
_entity_poly.type
_entity_poly.pdbx_seq_one_letter_code
_entity_poly.pdbx_strand_id
1 'polypeptide(L)'
;MRSSGFCCSGCAYVYRLVHEHGLDAYYRLKDTITVPADPAVFQVRDYSWLVAAQAAATKPELDLSIQGVSCVGCVWLIEQLFSQQTGARDLFLNPQYGTLRLRWIGADFQAADFARKLQAFGYLVGPADPERSKSEASALVGRVGLCAAFALNVMLFTLPVYFGMEKSFAYARLFALLSLTFASLSFLVGGGYFLARAWQALRLKVLHIDLPIALGIAGAYAGSVYGWLTGEPRFVYFDFVATFIFLMLVGRWAQVASVERNRRRLLGLQPRLQPLAIVGGGEVRPEQVKCGAVLSVHPGQIIPVAARLRGAQGLFSLASINGEPQPRLIREGQPIPAGAVNVGQRPVEIEAREDWGQSLLARLLVPGERPGWRHRFLEQIVRGYLVAIIVLAIAAGIGWWTRTHDAPRTWSVVTAVLVVSCPCAIGLAFPLADEMATLALRRRGVFVREGDLWAKLADVKKIAFDKTGTLTLELPVLINPEALLGLAGPARAALLGLVQDNPHPVSACLLEHLLAAGAVAPLAGPVDETIGFGLALGPWTLGRPGWRTPAPENGLPAGFCNFGCDGVVVVRFQFRDEARPEVRAELAELQRQGYATYILSGDDSQKVCSLAQGLGVPMPQALGGLTPQDKADWLDRLGAGEVLMLGDGANDSLAFDRALCRGTPVIHRGILESKADFFYLGRGIGGIRALFRADAVRRRTHHLILAFSIVYNVLAVGLAIAGHMSPLIAAVLMPANSLLTLALVGLGMRPILSESGRGKKPRPISA
;
A
#
# COMPACT_ATOMS: atom_id res chain seq x y z
N MET A 1 -29.56 -22.30 -1.34
CA MET A 1 -30.51 -21.32 -0.76
C MET A 1 -29.74 -20.01 -0.54
N ARG A 2 -29.87 -19.06 -1.46
CA ARG A 2 -29.36 -17.68 -1.26
C ARG A 2 -30.31 -16.98 -0.30
N SER A 3 -29.88 -16.77 0.95
CA SER A 3 -30.60 -15.93 1.90
C SER A 3 -30.51 -14.48 1.39
N SER A 4 -31.64 -13.91 1.06
CA SER A 4 -31.83 -12.55 0.59
C SER A 4 -31.17 -11.55 1.53
N GLY A 5 -30.17 -10.77 1.03
CA GLY A 5 -29.65 -9.60 1.69
C GLY A 5 -28.18 -9.62 2.10
N PHE A 6 -27.46 -10.74 2.02
CA PHE A 6 -26.08 -10.86 2.42
C PHE A 6 -25.15 -11.21 1.25
N CYS A 7 -23.93 -10.64 1.22
CA CYS A 7 -22.96 -10.89 0.16
C CYS A 7 -22.35 -12.30 0.20
N CYS A 8 -22.30 -12.94 1.39
CA CYS A 8 -21.82 -14.32 1.58
C CYS A 8 -22.39 -14.93 2.86
N SER A 9 -22.22 -16.25 3.01
CA SER A 9 -22.64 -16.99 4.21
C SER A 9 -21.96 -16.51 5.49
N GLY A 10 -20.70 -16.06 5.41
CA GLY A 10 -19.97 -15.47 6.53
C GLY A 10 -20.60 -14.18 7.03
N CYS A 11 -21.04 -13.29 6.13
CA CYS A 11 -21.75 -12.06 6.53
C CYS A 11 -23.11 -12.36 7.15
N ALA A 12 -23.82 -13.36 6.67
CA ALA A 12 -25.08 -13.81 7.27
C ALA A 12 -24.86 -14.41 8.67
N TYR A 13 -23.77 -15.14 8.86
CA TYR A 13 -23.38 -15.71 10.14
C TYR A 13 -23.03 -14.61 11.17
N VAL A 14 -22.19 -13.65 10.82
CA VAL A 14 -21.82 -12.52 11.70
C VAL A 14 -23.05 -11.68 12.05
N TYR A 15 -23.93 -11.42 11.09
CA TYR A 15 -25.18 -10.70 11.35
C TYR A 15 -26.04 -11.41 12.40
N ARG A 16 -26.22 -12.73 12.28
CA ARG A 16 -26.96 -13.52 13.25
C ARG A 16 -26.31 -13.49 14.63
N LEU A 17 -24.99 -13.66 14.67
CA LEU A 17 -24.24 -13.67 15.91
C LEU A 17 -24.34 -12.33 16.68
N VAL A 18 -24.30 -11.20 15.98
CA VAL A 18 -24.46 -9.86 16.55
C VAL A 18 -25.85 -9.68 17.18
N HIS A 19 -26.90 -10.16 16.50
CA HIS A 19 -28.29 -10.10 17.00
C HIS A 19 -28.51 -11.04 18.18
N GLU A 20 -28.02 -12.26 18.13
CA GLU A 20 -28.12 -13.24 19.21
C GLU A 20 -27.45 -12.78 20.51
N HIS A 21 -26.42 -11.92 20.42
CA HIS A 21 -25.73 -11.35 21.58
C HIS A 21 -26.23 -9.96 21.99
N GLY A 22 -27.32 -9.46 21.39
CA GLY A 22 -27.92 -8.17 21.73
C GLY A 22 -27.04 -6.95 21.38
N LEU A 23 -26.15 -7.08 20.38
CA LEU A 23 -25.17 -6.06 20.01
C LEU A 23 -25.60 -5.26 18.77
N ASP A 24 -26.88 -4.99 18.59
CA ASP A 24 -27.47 -4.30 17.43
C ASP A 24 -26.89 -2.89 17.18
N ALA A 25 -26.36 -2.25 18.22
CA ALA A 25 -25.69 -0.96 18.09
C ALA A 25 -24.45 -1.01 17.15
N TYR A 26 -23.87 -2.18 16.95
CA TYR A 26 -22.76 -2.41 16.01
C TYR A 26 -23.11 -1.94 14.59
N TYR A 27 -24.30 -2.29 14.07
CA TYR A 27 -24.71 -1.90 12.71
C TYR A 27 -25.07 -0.43 12.59
N ARG A 28 -25.37 0.28 13.68
CA ARG A 28 -25.56 1.75 13.68
C ARG A 28 -24.24 2.51 13.67
N LEU A 29 -23.17 1.92 14.22
CA LEU A 29 -21.84 2.51 14.33
C LEU A 29 -20.90 2.08 13.20
N LYS A 30 -21.28 1.04 12.43
CA LYS A 30 -20.47 0.50 11.35
C LYS A 30 -20.53 1.39 10.12
N ASP A 31 -19.37 1.77 9.60
CA ASP A 31 -19.25 2.46 8.32
C ASP A 31 -19.79 1.58 7.18
N THR A 32 -20.33 2.23 6.14
CA THR A 32 -21.00 1.60 4.99
C THR A 32 -20.12 0.70 4.11
N ILE A 33 -18.83 0.60 4.41
CA ILE A 33 -17.87 -0.22 3.66
C ILE A 33 -17.70 -1.57 4.37
N THR A 34 -18.45 -2.57 3.93
CA THR A 34 -18.24 -3.96 4.35
C THR A 34 -17.33 -4.67 3.36
N VAL A 35 -16.12 -5.00 3.80
CA VAL A 35 -15.35 -6.06 3.15
C VAL A 35 -16.04 -7.37 3.50
N PRO A 36 -16.30 -8.29 2.54
CA PRO A 36 -16.83 -9.61 2.83
C PRO A 36 -15.98 -10.29 3.89
N ALA A 37 -16.62 -10.95 4.86
CA ALA A 37 -15.88 -11.69 5.88
C ALA A 37 -15.12 -12.83 5.22
N ASP A 38 -13.80 -12.89 5.43
CA ASP A 38 -12.96 -13.98 4.91
C ASP A 38 -13.42 -15.31 5.55
N PRO A 39 -13.79 -16.32 4.78
CA PRO A 39 -14.18 -17.64 5.32
C PRO A 39 -13.11 -18.28 6.21
N ALA A 40 -11.83 -17.97 5.98
CA ALA A 40 -10.71 -18.47 6.79
C ALA A 40 -10.75 -17.97 8.25
N VAL A 41 -11.43 -16.86 8.50
CA VAL A 41 -11.58 -16.28 9.84
C VAL A 41 -12.46 -17.19 10.74
N PHE A 42 -13.40 -17.94 10.16
CA PHE A 42 -14.34 -18.79 10.90
C PHE A 42 -13.83 -20.20 11.20
N GLN A 43 -12.59 -20.52 10.78
CA GLN A 43 -11.97 -21.80 11.13
C GLN A 43 -11.46 -21.75 12.57
N VAL A 44 -11.70 -22.81 13.35
CA VAL A 44 -11.24 -22.90 14.75
C VAL A 44 -9.72 -22.86 14.77
N ARG A 45 -9.16 -21.86 15.48
CA ARG A 45 -7.72 -21.69 15.66
C ARG A 45 -7.27 -22.17 17.02
N ASP A 46 -6.02 -22.60 17.10
CA ASP A 46 -5.38 -22.93 18.35
C ASP A 46 -4.88 -21.65 19.03
N TYR A 47 -5.41 -21.37 20.22
CA TYR A 47 -5.00 -20.25 21.09
C TYR A 47 -4.28 -20.77 22.36
N SER A 48 -3.75 -22.00 22.36
CA SER A 48 -3.01 -22.58 23.49
C SER A 48 -1.80 -21.71 23.89
N TRP A 49 -1.15 -21.05 22.94
CA TRP A 49 -0.08 -20.10 23.19
C TRP A 49 -0.51 -18.91 24.07
N LEU A 50 -1.78 -18.46 24.00
CA LEU A 50 -2.31 -17.39 24.85
C LEU A 50 -2.42 -17.84 26.31
N VAL A 51 -2.75 -19.11 26.57
CA VAL A 51 -2.78 -19.66 27.93
C VAL A 51 -1.38 -19.60 28.52
N ALA A 52 -0.37 -20.04 27.75
CA ALA A 52 1.04 -19.97 28.17
C ALA A 52 1.52 -18.52 28.36
N ALA A 53 1.16 -17.60 27.45
CA ALA A 53 1.52 -16.19 27.55
C ALA A 53 0.86 -15.51 28.75
N GLN A 54 -0.41 -15.85 29.07
CA GLN A 54 -1.11 -15.34 30.24
C GLN A 54 -0.52 -15.87 31.54
N ALA A 55 -0.11 -17.15 31.62
CA ALA A 55 0.53 -17.75 32.76
C ALA A 55 1.95 -17.20 33.01
N ALA A 56 2.66 -16.82 31.94
CA ALA A 56 4.00 -16.21 32.03
C ALA A 56 3.97 -14.69 32.34
N ALA A 57 2.82 -14.05 32.31
CA ALA A 57 2.70 -12.61 32.54
C ALA A 57 2.98 -12.25 34.02
N THR A 58 4.00 -11.43 34.25
CA THR A 58 4.38 -10.95 35.60
C THR A 58 3.39 -9.93 36.18
N LYS A 59 2.58 -9.31 35.35
CA LYS A 59 1.48 -8.39 35.68
C LYS A 59 0.19 -8.89 35.04
N PRO A 60 -0.99 -8.59 35.61
CA PRO A 60 -2.27 -8.99 35.02
C PRO A 60 -2.60 -8.14 33.78
N GLU A 61 -1.66 -8.07 32.84
CA GLU A 61 -1.79 -7.38 31.54
C GLU A 61 -1.10 -8.16 30.42
N LEU A 62 -1.66 -8.10 29.22
CA LEU A 62 -1.12 -8.76 28.03
C LEU A 62 -1.26 -7.87 26.81
N ASP A 63 -0.16 -7.65 26.11
CA ASP A 63 -0.13 -6.95 24.84
C ASP A 63 -0.25 -7.96 23.68
N LEU A 64 -1.21 -7.70 22.78
CA LEU A 64 -1.53 -8.55 21.65
C LEU A 64 -1.62 -7.74 20.37
N SER A 65 -1.45 -8.38 19.24
CA SER A 65 -1.84 -7.82 17.94
C SER A 65 -3.27 -8.23 17.60
N ILE A 66 -4.02 -7.35 16.94
CA ILE A 66 -5.37 -7.66 16.45
C ILE A 66 -5.53 -7.20 15.01
N GLN A 67 -6.18 -8.03 14.20
CA GLN A 67 -6.47 -7.79 12.79
C GLN A 67 -7.98 -7.77 12.55
N GLY A 68 -8.39 -7.12 11.45
CA GLY A 68 -9.81 -7.02 11.08
C GLY A 68 -10.54 -5.79 11.65
N VAL A 69 -9.89 -4.98 12.49
CA VAL A 69 -10.47 -3.75 13.05
C VAL A 69 -10.38 -2.63 12.02
N SER A 70 -11.50 -2.25 11.42
CA SER A 70 -11.55 -1.29 10.31
C SER A 70 -12.37 -0.03 10.59
N CYS A 71 -13.18 -0.01 11.63
CA CYS A 71 -14.11 1.11 11.92
C CYS A 71 -14.37 1.27 13.42
N VAL A 72 -14.99 2.40 13.79
CA VAL A 72 -15.37 2.71 15.20
C VAL A 72 -16.33 1.65 15.75
N GLY A 73 -17.24 1.12 14.93
CA GLY A 73 -18.14 0.04 15.33
C GLY A 73 -17.39 -1.24 15.71
N CYS A 74 -16.26 -1.54 15.05
CA CYS A 74 -15.41 -2.67 15.42
C CYS A 74 -14.77 -2.47 16.80
N VAL A 75 -14.30 -1.25 17.10
CA VAL A 75 -13.73 -0.91 18.42
C VAL A 75 -14.77 -1.10 19.52
N TRP A 76 -15.95 -0.51 19.34
CA TRP A 76 -17.06 -0.62 20.28
C TRP A 76 -17.47 -2.09 20.51
N LEU A 77 -17.56 -2.88 19.45
CA LEU A 77 -17.91 -4.30 19.57
C LEU A 77 -16.89 -5.09 20.40
N ILE A 78 -15.60 -4.85 20.17
CA ILE A 78 -14.52 -5.51 20.90
C ILE A 78 -14.54 -5.10 22.38
N GLU A 79 -14.77 -3.81 22.67
CA GLU A 79 -14.91 -3.31 24.04
C GLU A 79 -16.11 -3.94 24.76
N GLN A 80 -17.27 -4.08 24.07
CA GLN A 80 -18.45 -4.72 24.65
C GLN A 80 -18.21 -6.22 24.92
N LEU A 81 -17.60 -6.93 23.96
CA LEU A 81 -17.25 -8.34 24.15
C LEU A 81 -16.26 -8.55 25.31
N PHE A 82 -15.35 -7.61 25.54
CA PHE A 82 -14.42 -7.67 26.66
C PHE A 82 -15.11 -7.41 27.98
N SER A 83 -15.97 -6.38 28.06
CA SER A 83 -16.70 -6.04 29.29
C SER A 83 -17.62 -7.15 29.79
N GLN A 84 -18.05 -8.05 28.90
CA GLN A 84 -18.85 -9.23 29.23
C GLN A 84 -18.03 -10.42 29.75
N GLN A 85 -16.66 -10.32 29.77
CA GLN A 85 -15.83 -11.39 30.31
C GLN A 85 -15.69 -11.29 31.82
N THR A 86 -15.74 -12.43 32.51
CA THR A 86 -15.47 -12.50 33.96
C THR A 86 -14.03 -12.07 34.24
N GLY A 87 -13.82 -11.18 35.18
CA GLY A 87 -12.49 -10.67 35.53
C GLY A 87 -11.93 -9.62 34.58
N ALA A 88 -12.65 -9.20 33.55
CA ALA A 88 -12.22 -8.10 32.68
C ALA A 88 -12.14 -6.77 33.47
N ARG A 89 -11.04 -6.01 33.26
CA ARG A 89 -10.85 -4.71 33.93
C ARG A 89 -10.79 -3.58 32.90
N ASP A 90 -9.70 -3.52 32.13
CA ASP A 90 -9.46 -2.47 31.15
C ASP A 90 -9.02 -3.06 29.81
N LEU A 91 -9.53 -2.51 28.72
CA LEU A 91 -9.13 -2.84 27.37
C LEU A 91 -8.65 -1.58 26.65
N PHE A 92 -7.45 -1.62 26.13
CA PHE A 92 -6.90 -0.55 25.30
C PHE A 92 -6.69 -1.08 23.88
N LEU A 93 -7.59 -0.70 23.00
CA LEU A 93 -7.53 -1.07 21.61
C LEU A 93 -7.05 0.13 20.77
N ASN A 94 -5.96 -0.06 20.06
CA ASN A 94 -5.52 0.92 19.08
C ASN A 94 -5.74 0.36 17.65
N PRO A 95 -6.81 0.76 16.96
CA PRO A 95 -7.14 0.26 15.64
C PRO A 95 -6.12 0.69 14.58
N GLN A 96 -5.39 1.78 14.80
CA GLN A 96 -4.37 2.28 13.88
C GLN A 96 -3.12 1.40 13.89
N TYR A 97 -2.79 0.84 15.03
CA TYR A 97 -1.63 -0.03 15.24
C TYR A 97 -1.98 -1.52 15.18
N GLY A 98 -3.27 -1.84 15.21
CA GLY A 98 -3.72 -3.22 15.39
C GLY A 98 -3.17 -3.79 16.70
N THR A 99 -3.12 -3.01 17.79
CA THR A 99 -2.71 -3.48 19.12
C THR A 99 -3.87 -3.51 20.05
N LEU A 100 -3.86 -4.55 20.86
CA LEU A 100 -4.84 -4.84 21.87
C LEU A 100 -4.10 -5.08 23.18
N ARG A 101 -4.30 -4.23 24.18
CA ARG A 101 -3.82 -4.45 25.52
C ARG A 101 -4.98 -4.83 26.41
N LEU A 102 -4.87 -5.99 27.04
CA LEU A 102 -5.85 -6.52 27.98
C LEU A 102 -5.33 -6.35 29.40
N ARG A 103 -6.20 -5.93 30.32
CA ARG A 103 -5.96 -5.95 31.75
C ARG A 103 -7.11 -6.66 32.45
N TRP A 104 -6.79 -7.51 33.41
CA TRP A 104 -7.78 -8.29 34.16
C TRP A 104 -7.53 -8.28 35.67
N ILE A 105 -8.52 -8.76 36.40
CA ILE A 105 -8.43 -8.94 37.89
C ILE A 105 -8.79 -10.40 38.19
N GLY A 106 -7.98 -11.01 39.06
CA GLY A 106 -8.20 -12.40 39.47
C GLY A 106 -7.75 -13.44 38.44
N ALA A 107 -8.03 -14.71 38.74
CA ALA A 107 -7.63 -15.85 37.91
C ALA A 107 -8.74 -16.29 36.94
N ASP A 108 -9.92 -15.69 36.99
CA ASP A 108 -11.11 -16.14 36.23
C ASP A 108 -11.11 -15.67 34.77
N PHE A 109 -10.31 -14.66 34.45
CA PHE A 109 -10.20 -14.18 33.07
C PHE A 109 -9.36 -15.14 32.22
N GLN A 110 -9.89 -15.56 31.08
CA GLN A 110 -9.18 -16.41 30.10
C GLN A 110 -9.00 -15.68 28.78
N ALA A 111 -7.78 -15.26 28.48
CA ALA A 111 -7.43 -14.54 27.24
C ALA A 111 -7.70 -15.39 25.98
N ALA A 112 -7.53 -16.71 26.07
CA ALA A 112 -7.82 -17.63 24.97
C ALA A 112 -9.30 -17.70 24.61
N ASP A 113 -10.20 -17.68 25.60
CA ASP A 113 -11.65 -17.68 25.35
C ASP A 113 -12.12 -16.36 24.77
N PHE A 114 -11.57 -15.26 25.27
CA PHE A 114 -11.82 -13.96 24.66
C PHE A 114 -11.34 -13.88 23.20
N ALA A 115 -10.16 -14.42 22.90
CA ALA A 115 -9.65 -14.48 21.54
C ALA A 115 -10.52 -15.34 20.62
N ARG A 116 -11.06 -16.46 21.10
CA ARG A 116 -12.04 -17.29 20.35
C ARG A 116 -13.33 -16.54 20.07
N LYS A 117 -13.84 -15.77 21.05
CA LYS A 117 -15.02 -14.92 20.85
C LYS A 117 -14.73 -13.82 19.81
N LEU A 118 -13.59 -13.15 19.89
CA LEU A 118 -13.18 -12.16 18.87
C LEU A 118 -13.11 -12.79 17.47
N GLN A 119 -12.55 -13.97 17.38
CA GLN A 119 -12.49 -14.69 16.10
C GLN A 119 -13.87 -15.00 15.51
N ALA A 120 -14.86 -15.38 16.34
CA ALA A 120 -16.23 -15.62 15.90
C ALA A 120 -16.83 -14.38 15.20
N PHE A 121 -16.43 -13.17 15.61
CA PHE A 121 -16.83 -11.91 14.99
C PHE A 121 -15.92 -11.45 13.86
N GLY A 122 -14.92 -12.23 13.48
CA GLY A 122 -14.04 -11.94 12.35
C GLY A 122 -12.75 -11.20 12.71
N TYR A 123 -12.41 -11.10 13.99
CA TYR A 123 -11.15 -10.48 14.44
C TYR A 123 -10.11 -11.54 14.79
N LEU A 124 -8.88 -11.35 14.32
CA LEU A 124 -7.80 -12.29 14.57
C LEU A 124 -6.81 -11.71 15.58
N VAL A 125 -6.54 -12.47 16.63
CA VAL A 125 -5.59 -12.10 17.68
C VAL A 125 -4.28 -12.85 17.48
N GLY A 126 -3.15 -12.14 17.65
CA GLY A 126 -1.79 -12.67 17.56
C GLY A 126 -0.85 -12.10 18.62
N PRO A 127 0.39 -12.61 18.73
CA PRO A 127 1.39 -12.07 19.64
C PRO A 127 1.72 -10.60 19.34
N ALA A 128 2.12 -9.83 20.38
CA ALA A 128 2.58 -8.46 20.21
C ALA A 128 3.99 -8.44 19.59
N ASP A 129 4.27 -7.45 18.75
CA ASP A 129 5.60 -7.21 18.20
C ASP A 129 6.42 -6.34 19.18
N PRO A 130 7.52 -6.84 19.76
CA PRO A 130 8.29 -6.14 20.78
C PRO A 130 9.14 -4.97 20.23
N GLU A 131 9.41 -4.87 18.93
CA GLU A 131 10.25 -3.82 18.35
C GLU A 131 9.44 -2.63 17.79
N ARG A 132 8.70 -1.95 18.63
CA ARG A 132 8.16 -0.63 18.24
C ARG A 132 9.17 0.45 18.56
N SER A 133 9.94 0.89 17.56
CA SER A 133 10.72 2.12 17.63
C SER A 133 9.80 3.28 18.05
N LYS A 134 10.25 4.07 19.02
CA LYS A 134 9.56 5.30 19.43
C LYS A 134 9.36 6.16 18.18
N SER A 135 8.11 6.45 17.84
CA SER A 135 7.74 7.28 16.70
C SER A 135 8.43 8.65 16.80
N GLU A 136 8.99 9.15 15.70
CA GLU A 136 9.57 10.50 15.63
C GLU A 136 8.52 11.56 16.03
N ALA A 137 7.25 11.37 15.61
CA ALA A 137 6.15 12.23 16.01
C ALA A 137 5.96 12.25 17.53
N SER A 138 6.07 11.12 18.23
CA SER A 138 5.94 11.07 19.71
C SER A 138 7.12 11.75 20.42
N ALA A 139 8.32 11.67 19.85
CA ALA A 139 9.48 12.38 20.39
C ALA A 139 9.36 13.91 20.25
N LEU A 140 8.69 14.37 19.17
CA LEU A 140 8.43 15.80 18.97
C LEU A 140 7.36 16.36 19.89
N VAL A 141 6.37 15.56 20.36
CA VAL A 141 5.30 16.02 21.26
C VAL A 141 5.86 16.62 22.52
N GLY A 142 6.86 16.00 23.16
CA GLY A 142 7.49 16.52 24.36
C GLY A 142 8.17 17.88 24.13
N ARG A 143 8.87 18.06 23.00
CA ARG A 143 9.48 19.32 22.61
C ARG A 143 8.45 20.40 22.33
N VAL A 144 7.37 20.06 21.61
CA VAL A 144 6.25 20.97 21.34
C VAL A 144 5.61 21.44 22.63
N GLY A 145 5.33 20.53 23.59
CA GLY A 145 4.76 20.89 24.88
C GLY A 145 5.64 21.83 25.70
N LEU A 146 6.95 21.54 25.78
CA LEU A 146 7.90 22.41 26.48
C LEU A 146 8.02 23.79 25.82
N CYS A 147 8.17 23.84 24.48
CA CYS A 147 8.27 25.11 23.76
C CYS A 147 6.96 25.90 23.80
N ALA A 148 5.79 25.25 23.86
CA ALA A 148 4.52 25.92 24.12
C ALA A 148 4.49 26.63 25.48
N ALA A 149 4.92 25.92 26.52
CA ALA A 149 5.01 26.49 27.87
C ALA A 149 6.00 27.67 27.88
N PHE A 150 7.17 27.55 27.26
CA PHE A 150 8.14 28.64 27.18
C PHE A 150 7.61 29.84 26.40
N ALA A 151 6.98 29.63 25.25
CA ALA A 151 6.41 30.69 24.43
C ALA A 151 5.30 31.46 25.17
N LEU A 152 4.40 30.74 25.86
CA LEU A 152 3.37 31.35 26.69
C LEU A 152 3.95 32.19 27.80
N ASN A 153 4.99 31.74 28.51
CA ASN A 153 5.64 32.52 29.56
C ASN A 153 6.35 33.75 28.99
N VAL A 154 7.07 33.61 27.86
CA VAL A 154 7.69 34.79 27.21
C VAL A 154 6.63 35.82 26.84
N MET A 155 5.50 35.40 26.24
CA MET A 155 4.39 36.30 25.89
C MET A 155 3.82 36.96 27.14
N LEU A 156 3.65 36.25 28.26
CA LEU A 156 3.14 36.81 29.50
C LEU A 156 4.06 37.95 30.03
N PHE A 157 5.37 37.78 29.96
CA PHE A 157 6.32 38.77 30.44
C PHE A 157 6.60 39.91 29.46
N THR A 158 6.35 39.71 28.14
CA THR A 158 6.51 40.76 27.13
C THR A 158 5.23 41.56 26.93
N LEU A 159 4.05 41.00 27.22
CA LEU A 159 2.75 41.66 27.07
C LEU A 159 2.65 43.04 27.77
N PRO A 160 3.12 43.24 29.01
CA PRO A 160 3.10 44.55 29.66
C PRO A 160 3.89 45.63 28.88
N VAL A 161 4.96 45.25 28.19
CA VAL A 161 5.74 46.17 27.35
C VAL A 161 4.90 46.69 26.17
N TYR A 162 4.09 45.82 25.55
CA TYR A 162 3.16 46.22 24.50
C TYR A 162 2.03 47.13 24.97
N PHE A 163 1.64 47.03 26.28
CA PHE A 163 0.65 47.93 26.91
C PHE A 163 1.28 49.18 27.49
N GLY A 164 2.55 49.51 27.17
CA GLY A 164 3.15 50.78 27.55
C GLY A 164 3.83 50.77 28.93
N MET A 165 4.27 49.60 29.43
CA MET A 165 5.03 49.53 30.67
C MET A 165 6.30 50.40 30.60
N GLU A 166 6.44 51.36 31.49
CA GLU A 166 7.64 52.22 31.56
C GLU A 166 8.87 51.46 32.04
N LYS A 167 10.05 51.86 31.54
CA LYS A 167 11.34 51.29 31.97
C LYS A 167 11.63 51.54 33.48
N SER A 168 10.96 52.51 34.06
CA SER A 168 11.00 52.86 35.50
C SER A 168 10.27 51.84 36.40
N PHE A 169 9.44 50.95 35.82
CA PHE A 169 8.74 49.94 36.62
C PHE A 169 9.69 49.00 37.32
N ALA A 170 9.49 48.84 38.66
CA ALA A 170 10.41 48.10 39.52
C ALA A 170 10.76 46.67 39.04
N TYR A 171 9.81 45.98 38.36
CA TYR A 171 9.98 44.62 37.89
C TYR A 171 10.33 44.54 36.38
N ALA A 172 10.55 45.66 35.68
CA ALA A 172 10.84 45.66 34.25
C ALA A 172 12.07 44.82 33.88
N ARG A 173 13.15 44.93 34.71
CA ARG A 173 14.37 44.12 34.54
C ARG A 173 14.14 42.65 34.80
N LEU A 174 13.30 42.28 35.77
CA LEU A 174 12.95 40.92 36.07
C LEU A 174 12.18 40.29 34.90
N PHE A 175 11.21 41.00 34.32
CA PHE A 175 10.44 40.54 33.15
C PHE A 175 11.32 40.32 31.92
N ALA A 176 12.26 41.26 31.68
CA ALA A 176 13.25 41.12 30.61
C ALA A 176 14.16 39.90 30.81
N LEU A 177 14.61 39.66 32.03
CA LEU A 177 15.43 38.48 32.38
C LEU A 177 14.68 37.19 32.24
N LEU A 178 13.40 37.12 32.69
CA LEU A 178 12.56 35.94 32.53
C LEU A 178 12.27 35.67 31.05
N SER A 179 11.98 36.71 30.27
CA SER A 179 11.79 36.57 28.81
C SER A 179 13.04 36.01 28.12
N LEU A 180 14.24 36.53 28.44
CA LEU A 180 15.51 35.99 27.97
C LEU A 180 15.70 34.53 28.37
N THR A 181 15.41 34.18 29.63
CA THR A 181 15.60 32.82 30.14
C THR A 181 14.71 31.81 29.41
N PHE A 182 13.40 32.10 29.33
CA PHE A 182 12.46 31.20 28.65
C PHE A 182 12.69 31.14 27.11
N ALA A 183 13.08 32.25 26.48
CA ALA A 183 13.46 32.24 25.07
C ALA A 183 14.75 31.43 24.83
N SER A 184 15.73 31.50 25.74
CA SER A 184 16.95 30.68 25.66
C SER A 184 16.65 29.20 25.85
N LEU A 185 15.76 28.83 26.78
CA LEU A 185 15.30 27.45 26.94
C LEU A 185 14.57 26.95 25.68
N SER A 186 13.70 27.80 25.09
CA SER A 186 13.02 27.47 23.82
C SER A 186 14.04 27.30 22.70
N PHE A 187 15.06 28.15 22.61
CA PHE A 187 16.13 28.06 21.63
C PHE A 187 16.93 26.76 21.79
N LEU A 188 17.30 26.37 23.00
CA LEU A 188 18.03 25.13 23.24
C LEU A 188 17.20 23.88 22.94
N VAL A 189 15.96 23.80 23.42
CA VAL A 189 15.10 22.61 23.29
C VAL A 189 14.53 22.47 21.88
N GLY A 190 13.98 23.54 21.34
CA GLY A 190 13.29 23.56 20.05
C GLY A 190 14.17 24.04 18.91
N GLY A 191 14.88 25.15 19.07
CA GLY A 191 15.81 25.68 18.08
C GLY A 191 16.95 24.71 17.79
N GLY A 192 17.48 24.06 18.83
CA GLY A 192 18.52 23.03 18.71
C GLY A 192 18.16 21.89 17.77
N TYR A 193 16.88 21.54 17.66
CA TYR A 193 16.39 20.52 16.69
C TYR A 193 16.66 20.94 15.23
N PHE A 194 16.33 22.17 14.88
CA PHE A 194 16.54 22.71 13.52
C PHE A 194 18.03 22.95 13.23
N LEU A 195 18.77 23.50 14.20
CA LEU A 195 20.21 23.76 14.09
C LEU A 195 21.01 22.48 13.89
N ALA A 196 20.71 21.42 14.63
CA ALA A 196 21.38 20.14 14.51
C ALA A 196 21.15 19.52 13.12
N ARG A 197 19.92 19.56 12.60
CA ARG A 197 19.57 19.05 11.26
C ARG A 197 20.23 19.86 10.15
N ALA A 198 20.21 21.19 10.26
CA ALA A 198 20.89 22.07 9.31
C ALA A 198 22.40 21.83 9.30
N TRP A 199 23.01 21.66 10.47
CA TRP A 199 24.44 21.38 10.62
C TRP A 199 24.83 20.01 10.04
N GLN A 200 24.03 18.96 10.32
CA GLN A 200 24.27 17.63 9.73
C GLN A 200 24.19 17.68 8.20
N ALA A 201 23.19 18.36 7.66
CA ALA A 201 23.04 18.51 6.21
C ALA A 201 24.21 19.27 5.58
N LEU A 202 24.67 20.35 6.20
CA LEU A 202 25.85 21.09 5.75
C LEU A 202 27.14 20.25 5.76
N ARG A 203 27.33 19.41 6.80
CA ARG A 203 28.45 18.45 6.86
C ARG A 203 28.41 17.44 5.71
N LEU A 204 27.21 17.03 5.29
CA LEU A 204 27.01 16.14 4.15
C LEU A 204 27.00 16.87 2.81
N LYS A 205 27.28 18.19 2.78
CA LYS A 205 27.24 19.07 1.60
C LYS A 205 25.88 19.08 0.88
N VAL A 206 24.80 18.85 1.62
CA VAL A 206 23.42 18.89 1.13
C VAL A 206 22.73 20.13 1.71
N LEU A 207 22.13 20.96 0.83
CA LEU A 207 21.30 22.08 1.27
C LEU A 207 19.92 21.55 1.69
N HIS A 208 19.64 21.59 2.99
CA HIS A 208 18.39 21.10 3.56
C HIS A 208 17.40 22.25 3.79
N ILE A 209 16.11 21.96 3.72
CA ILE A 209 14.99 22.91 3.93
C ILE A 209 15.07 23.59 5.31
N ASP A 210 15.63 22.91 6.32
CA ASP A 210 15.77 23.45 7.67
C ASP A 210 16.85 24.53 7.78
N LEU A 211 17.69 24.75 6.75
CA LEU A 211 18.79 25.74 6.79
C LEU A 211 18.30 27.19 6.92
N PRO A 212 17.37 27.72 6.08
CA PRO A 212 16.85 29.08 6.26
C PRO A 212 16.14 29.26 7.60
N ILE A 213 15.42 28.22 8.07
CA ILE A 213 14.74 28.22 9.36
C ILE A 213 15.74 28.34 10.50
N ALA A 214 16.80 27.53 10.47
CA ALA A 214 17.88 27.56 11.45
C ALA A 214 18.60 28.92 11.47
N LEU A 215 18.86 29.49 10.28
CA LEU A 215 19.47 30.85 10.15
C LEU A 215 18.54 31.94 10.69
N GLY A 216 17.22 31.85 10.39
CA GLY A 216 16.23 32.79 10.91
C GLY A 216 16.11 32.72 12.44
N ILE A 217 16.06 31.52 13.01
CA ILE A 217 16.02 31.32 14.46
C ILE A 217 17.31 31.84 15.13
N ALA A 218 18.48 31.46 14.60
CA ALA A 218 19.76 31.85 15.16
C ALA A 218 19.97 33.36 15.06
N GLY A 219 19.63 33.96 13.91
CA GLY A 219 19.73 35.41 13.68
C GLY A 219 18.82 36.19 14.61
N ALA A 220 17.55 35.80 14.70
CA ALA A 220 16.59 36.45 15.59
C ALA A 220 17.00 36.37 17.07
N TYR A 221 17.46 35.18 17.52
CA TYR A 221 17.98 35.02 18.87
C TYR A 221 19.21 35.83 19.14
N ALA A 222 20.22 35.78 18.25
CA ALA A 222 21.47 36.58 18.38
C ALA A 222 21.18 38.07 18.39
N GLY A 223 20.30 38.55 17.52
CA GLY A 223 19.88 39.97 17.50
C GLY A 223 19.19 40.37 18.80
N SER A 224 18.33 39.51 19.35
CA SER A 224 17.62 39.77 20.61
C SER A 224 18.57 39.80 21.83
N VAL A 225 19.57 38.93 21.86
CA VAL A 225 20.60 38.91 22.89
C VAL A 225 21.48 40.17 22.78
N TYR A 226 21.87 40.54 21.54
CA TYR A 226 22.59 41.79 21.32
C TYR A 226 21.81 43.01 21.78
N GLY A 227 20.55 43.14 21.42
CA GLY A 227 19.68 44.23 21.87
C GLY A 227 19.50 44.31 23.38
N TRP A 228 19.40 43.12 24.03
CA TRP A 228 19.35 43.04 25.49
C TRP A 228 20.65 43.53 26.17
N LEU A 229 21.82 43.12 25.63
CA LEU A 229 23.15 43.52 26.14
C LEU A 229 23.45 45.01 25.92
N THR A 230 23.07 45.56 24.79
CA THR A 230 23.30 46.98 24.43
C THR A 230 22.23 47.92 24.95
N GLY A 231 21.14 47.39 25.49
CA GLY A 231 19.98 48.18 25.96
C GLY A 231 19.13 48.79 24.83
N GLU A 232 19.31 48.32 23.56
CA GLU A 232 18.57 48.78 22.40
C GLU A 232 17.27 47.95 22.21
N PRO A 233 16.08 48.46 22.64
CA PRO A 233 14.86 47.68 22.69
C PRO A 233 14.32 47.28 21.30
N ARG A 234 14.75 47.97 20.23
CA ARG A 234 14.33 47.65 18.85
C ARG A 234 14.89 46.34 18.31
N PHE A 235 15.89 45.74 18.97
CA PHE A 235 16.46 44.44 18.62
C PHE A 235 15.90 43.31 19.48
N VAL A 236 15.14 43.60 20.54
CA VAL A 236 14.66 42.57 21.46
C VAL A 236 13.36 41.93 20.94
N TYR A 237 13.44 40.70 20.46
CA TYR A 237 12.36 39.93 19.86
C TYR A 237 12.25 38.52 20.53
N PHE A 238 12.37 38.40 21.85
CA PHE A 238 12.34 37.12 22.55
C PHE A 238 10.99 36.40 22.40
N ASP A 239 9.90 37.13 22.38
CA ASP A 239 8.53 36.65 22.13
C ASP A 239 8.39 36.07 20.73
N PHE A 240 8.94 36.77 19.70
CA PHE A 240 9.00 36.26 18.35
C PHE A 240 9.81 34.96 18.29
N VAL A 241 11.02 34.91 18.87
CA VAL A 241 11.90 33.72 18.83
C VAL A 241 11.20 32.51 19.44
N ALA A 242 10.62 32.65 20.64
CA ALA A 242 9.96 31.56 21.33
C ALA A 242 8.70 31.10 20.58
N THR A 243 7.86 32.03 20.12
CA THR A 243 6.63 31.73 19.38
C THR A 243 6.97 31.11 18.01
N PHE A 244 7.96 31.60 17.29
CA PHE A 244 8.40 31.06 16.02
C PHE A 244 8.89 29.62 16.16
N ILE A 245 9.77 29.34 17.13
CA ILE A 245 10.24 27.97 17.40
C ILE A 245 9.08 27.04 17.72
N PHE A 246 8.14 27.47 18.55
CA PHE A 246 6.95 26.69 18.89
C PHE A 246 6.10 26.39 17.65
N LEU A 247 5.75 27.40 16.85
CA LEU A 247 4.94 27.23 15.63
C LEU A 247 5.64 26.33 14.60
N MET A 248 6.96 26.46 14.46
CA MET A 248 7.75 25.60 13.60
C MET A 248 7.75 24.14 14.06
N LEU A 249 7.87 23.90 15.34
CA LEU A 249 7.79 22.55 15.91
C LEU A 249 6.39 21.95 15.74
N VAL A 250 5.31 22.73 15.94
CA VAL A 250 3.95 22.29 15.68
C VAL A 250 3.77 21.91 14.20
N GLY A 251 4.23 22.77 13.29
CA GLY A 251 4.22 22.47 11.86
C GLY A 251 4.97 21.19 11.53
N ARG A 252 6.17 21.01 12.09
CA ARG A 252 6.99 19.81 11.90
C ARG A 252 6.33 18.55 12.49
N TRP A 253 5.80 18.65 13.71
CA TRP A 253 5.04 17.56 14.32
C TRP A 253 3.83 17.15 13.47
N ALA A 254 3.02 18.12 13.00
CA ALA A 254 1.89 17.84 12.14
C ALA A 254 2.30 17.15 10.83
N GLN A 255 3.44 17.55 10.26
CA GLN A 255 4.07 16.92 9.10
C GLN A 255 4.40 15.45 9.36
N VAL A 256 5.25 15.21 10.36
CA VAL A 256 5.73 13.86 10.71
C VAL A 256 4.55 12.97 11.10
N ALA A 257 3.61 13.48 11.89
CA ALA A 257 2.41 12.75 12.29
C ALA A 257 1.52 12.37 11.09
N SER A 258 1.39 13.26 10.09
CA SER A 258 0.62 12.99 8.87
C SER A 258 1.28 11.91 8.01
N VAL A 259 2.60 12.00 7.81
CA VAL A 259 3.38 11.01 7.07
C VAL A 259 3.36 9.65 7.79
N GLU A 260 3.62 9.63 9.11
CA GLU A 260 3.57 8.39 9.88
C GLU A 260 2.18 7.78 9.92
N ARG A 261 1.10 8.58 10.02
CA ARG A 261 -0.29 8.10 9.98
C ARG A 261 -0.59 7.43 8.64
N ASN A 262 -0.17 8.04 7.54
CA ASN A 262 -0.35 7.48 6.21
C ASN A 262 0.50 6.22 6.02
N ARG A 263 1.78 6.25 6.38
CA ARG A 263 2.68 5.09 6.32
C ARG A 263 2.16 3.92 7.16
N ARG A 264 1.60 4.17 8.34
CA ARG A 264 0.99 3.14 9.20
C ARG A 264 -0.28 2.56 8.61
N ARG A 265 -1.14 3.37 7.97
CA ARG A 265 -2.29 2.88 7.20
C ARG A 265 -1.83 1.96 6.06
N LEU A 266 -0.72 2.29 5.41
CA LEU A 266 -0.13 1.49 4.34
C LEU A 266 0.44 0.16 4.86
N LEU A 267 1.17 0.19 5.98
CA LEU A 267 1.74 -0.99 6.61
C LEU A 267 0.66 -1.89 7.25
N GLY A 268 -0.46 -1.33 7.70
CA GLY A 268 -1.60 -2.10 8.24
C GLY A 268 -2.33 -2.94 7.19
N LEU A 269 -2.11 -2.67 5.90
CA LEU A 269 -2.65 -3.46 4.78
C LEU A 269 -1.68 -4.54 4.28
N GLN A 270 -0.44 -4.54 4.75
CA GLN A 270 0.52 -5.61 4.44
C GLN A 270 0.28 -6.81 5.36
N PRO A 271 0.34 -8.05 4.83
CA PRO A 271 0.29 -9.25 5.65
C PRO A 271 1.44 -9.18 6.67
N ARG A 272 1.12 -9.21 7.95
CA ARG A 272 2.15 -9.23 9.01
C ARG A 272 2.73 -10.62 9.09
N LEU A 273 4.00 -10.73 8.82
CA LEU A 273 4.76 -11.95 9.04
C LEU A 273 5.02 -12.11 10.54
N GLN A 274 4.58 -13.24 11.08
CA GLN A 274 4.79 -13.59 12.49
C GLN A 274 6.03 -14.45 12.63
N PRO A 275 6.72 -14.46 13.77
CA PRO A 275 7.76 -15.46 14.05
C PRO A 275 7.20 -16.88 13.87
N LEU A 276 8.03 -17.79 13.40
CA LEU A 276 7.68 -19.18 13.13
C LEU A 276 8.44 -20.08 14.10
N ALA A 277 7.77 -21.12 14.57
CA ALA A 277 8.42 -22.12 15.38
C ALA A 277 9.36 -22.99 14.53
N ILE A 278 10.57 -23.25 15.02
CA ILE A 278 11.50 -24.22 14.43
C ILE A 278 11.17 -25.60 14.98
N VAL A 279 11.09 -26.60 14.10
CA VAL A 279 10.94 -27.99 14.53
C VAL A 279 12.25 -28.40 15.23
N GLY A 280 12.16 -28.66 16.53
CA GLY A 280 13.35 -28.93 17.37
C GLY A 280 13.56 -27.87 18.47
N GLY A 281 12.75 -26.82 18.51
CA GLY A 281 12.70 -25.81 19.57
C GLY A 281 13.20 -24.43 19.16
N GLY A 282 12.54 -23.40 19.70
CA GLY A 282 12.83 -22.01 19.43
C GLY A 282 11.92 -21.39 18.36
N GLU A 283 11.96 -20.07 18.27
CA GLU A 283 11.28 -19.28 17.27
C GLU A 283 12.28 -18.57 16.36
N VAL A 284 11.95 -18.47 15.08
CA VAL A 284 12.73 -17.73 14.08
C VAL A 284 11.89 -16.61 13.48
N ARG A 285 12.47 -15.42 13.37
CA ARG A 285 11.83 -14.33 12.62
C ARG A 285 11.90 -14.63 11.13
N PRO A 286 10.88 -14.21 10.36
CA PRO A 286 10.85 -14.42 8.91
C PRO A 286 12.15 -13.99 8.20
N GLU A 287 12.73 -12.84 8.64
CA GLU A 287 13.95 -12.27 8.08
C GLU A 287 15.21 -13.13 8.31
N GLN A 288 15.15 -14.07 9.23
CA GLN A 288 16.27 -14.95 9.63
C GLN A 288 16.13 -16.35 9.06
N VAL A 289 15.04 -16.65 8.35
CA VAL A 289 14.80 -17.96 7.76
C VAL A 289 15.84 -18.24 6.67
N LYS A 290 16.49 -19.40 6.78
CA LYS A 290 17.48 -19.91 5.84
C LYS A 290 16.94 -21.12 5.08
N CYS A 291 17.47 -21.35 3.88
CA CYS A 291 17.17 -22.53 3.08
C CYS A 291 17.50 -23.79 3.88
N GLY A 292 16.61 -24.79 3.82
CA GLY A 292 16.71 -26.03 4.59
C GLY A 292 16.15 -25.98 6.02
N ALA A 293 15.76 -24.80 6.53
CA ALA A 293 15.13 -24.70 7.84
C ALA A 293 13.77 -25.41 7.86
N VAL A 294 13.56 -26.26 8.89
CA VAL A 294 12.26 -26.93 9.10
C VAL A 294 11.44 -26.12 10.08
N LEU A 295 10.30 -25.62 9.60
CA LEU A 295 9.45 -24.69 10.32
C LEU A 295 8.07 -25.30 10.56
N SER A 296 7.50 -25.02 11.73
CA SER A 296 6.12 -25.33 12.04
C SER A 296 5.25 -24.09 11.81
N VAL A 297 4.30 -24.19 10.89
CA VAL A 297 3.39 -23.10 10.49
C VAL A 297 2.02 -23.36 11.10
N HIS A 298 1.64 -22.54 12.07
CA HIS A 298 0.34 -22.63 12.72
C HIS A 298 -0.81 -22.14 11.81
N PRO A 299 -2.04 -22.58 12.09
CA PRO A 299 -3.22 -22.06 11.42
C PRO A 299 -3.26 -20.53 11.41
N GLY A 300 -3.44 -19.94 10.23
CA GLY A 300 -3.47 -18.49 10.02
C GLY A 300 -2.12 -17.80 9.87
N GLN A 301 -1.01 -18.50 10.04
CA GLN A 301 0.31 -17.94 9.75
C GLN A 301 0.63 -17.96 8.26
N ILE A 302 1.39 -16.96 7.85
CA ILE A 302 1.88 -16.77 6.48
C ILE A 302 3.25 -17.46 6.34
N ILE A 303 3.44 -18.22 5.28
CA ILE A 303 4.70 -18.82 4.91
C ILE A 303 5.62 -17.75 4.32
N PRO A 304 6.77 -17.44 4.95
CA PRO A 304 7.59 -16.30 4.56
C PRO A 304 8.43 -16.55 3.31
N VAL A 305 8.80 -17.78 3.05
CA VAL A 305 9.70 -18.20 1.96
C VAL A 305 9.06 -19.33 1.16
N ALA A 306 9.48 -19.55 -0.07
CA ALA A 306 9.07 -20.75 -0.79
C ALA A 306 9.51 -21.99 0.00
N ALA A 307 8.62 -22.94 0.16
CA ALA A 307 8.83 -24.10 1.01
C ALA A 307 8.29 -25.40 0.36
N ARG A 308 8.54 -26.52 0.97
CA ARG A 308 7.97 -27.82 0.62
C ARG A 308 7.28 -28.38 1.85
N LEU A 309 6.09 -28.99 1.66
CA LEU A 309 5.36 -29.62 2.75
C LEU A 309 6.08 -30.90 3.20
N ARG A 310 6.28 -31.07 4.51
CA ARG A 310 6.85 -32.28 5.13
C ARG A 310 5.82 -33.19 5.78
N GLY A 311 4.58 -32.80 5.91
CA GLY A 311 3.50 -33.59 6.46
C GLY A 311 2.58 -34.16 5.39
N ALA A 312 1.71 -35.10 5.72
CA ALA A 312 0.89 -35.85 4.77
C ALA A 312 0.05 -34.94 3.84
N GLN A 313 -0.59 -33.91 4.39
CA GLN A 313 -1.32 -32.90 3.62
C GLN A 313 -1.62 -31.64 4.44
N GLY A 314 -1.75 -30.50 3.78
CA GLY A 314 -2.13 -29.21 4.40
C GLY A 314 -3.04 -28.40 3.49
N LEU A 315 -3.92 -27.60 4.11
CA LEU A 315 -4.84 -26.71 3.39
C LEU A 315 -4.28 -25.28 3.44
N PHE A 316 -4.03 -24.69 2.27
CA PHE A 316 -3.40 -23.37 2.16
C PHE A 316 -4.26 -22.42 1.34
N SER A 317 -4.47 -21.22 1.85
CA SER A 317 -5.05 -20.11 1.08
C SER A 317 -3.92 -19.44 0.28
N LEU A 318 -4.16 -19.29 -1.01
CA LEU A 318 -3.30 -18.55 -1.94
C LEU A 318 -3.91 -17.19 -2.30
N ALA A 319 -4.99 -16.79 -1.66
CA ALA A 319 -5.75 -15.59 -1.98
C ALA A 319 -4.90 -14.30 -1.92
N SER A 320 -3.90 -14.26 -1.03
CA SER A 320 -2.95 -13.14 -0.92
C SER A 320 -1.88 -13.11 -2.03
N ILE A 321 -1.77 -14.21 -2.81
CA ILE A 321 -0.73 -14.37 -3.84
C ILE A 321 -1.35 -14.30 -5.24
N ASN A 322 -2.37 -15.15 -5.49
CA ASN A 322 -2.99 -15.29 -6.80
C ASN A 322 -4.47 -14.87 -6.85
N GLY A 323 -5.02 -14.38 -5.74
CA GLY A 323 -6.42 -13.95 -5.68
C GLY A 323 -7.46 -15.08 -5.66
N GLU A 324 -7.03 -16.35 -5.64
CA GLU A 324 -7.94 -17.48 -5.57
C GLU A 324 -8.64 -17.56 -4.21
N PRO A 325 -9.97 -17.43 -4.13
CA PRO A 325 -10.69 -17.43 -2.86
C PRO A 325 -10.78 -18.81 -2.22
N GLN A 326 -10.54 -19.89 -3.00
CA GLN A 326 -10.65 -21.26 -2.50
C GLN A 326 -9.29 -21.75 -1.98
N PRO A 327 -9.24 -22.29 -0.74
CA PRO A 327 -8.03 -22.92 -0.22
C PRO A 327 -7.63 -24.15 -1.04
N ARG A 328 -6.32 -24.31 -1.26
CA ARG A 328 -5.74 -25.43 -2.02
C ARG A 328 -5.21 -26.49 -1.08
N LEU A 329 -5.57 -27.74 -1.33
CA LEU A 329 -4.98 -28.89 -0.64
C LEU A 329 -3.60 -29.18 -1.25
N ILE A 330 -2.54 -29.11 -0.43
CA ILE A 330 -1.16 -29.42 -0.82
C ILE A 330 -0.77 -30.71 -0.11
N ARG A 331 -0.19 -31.64 -0.85
CA ARG A 331 0.27 -32.96 -0.36
C ARG A 331 1.77 -32.93 -0.01
N GLU A 332 2.22 -33.94 0.72
CA GLU A 332 3.62 -34.10 1.09
C GLU A 332 4.55 -33.99 -0.12
N GLY A 333 5.67 -33.28 0.08
CA GLY A 333 6.65 -33.04 -0.96
C GLY A 333 6.30 -32.01 -2.01
N GLN A 334 5.05 -31.55 -2.08
CA GLN A 334 4.66 -30.50 -3.03
C GLN A 334 5.15 -29.12 -2.61
N PRO A 335 5.44 -28.22 -3.58
CA PRO A 335 5.91 -26.89 -3.30
C PRO A 335 4.78 -25.99 -2.76
N ILE A 336 5.13 -25.22 -1.73
CA ILE A 336 4.27 -24.20 -1.15
C ILE A 336 4.89 -22.84 -1.42
N PRO A 337 4.13 -21.90 -1.95
CA PRO A 337 4.62 -20.56 -2.25
C PRO A 337 4.82 -19.68 -1.01
N ALA A 338 5.82 -18.77 -1.06
CA ALA A 338 5.94 -17.66 -0.14
C ALA A 338 4.66 -16.82 -0.18
N GLY A 339 4.09 -16.44 0.98
CA GLY A 339 2.82 -15.72 1.07
C GLY A 339 1.58 -16.61 1.19
N ALA A 340 1.69 -17.93 1.04
CA ALA A 340 0.60 -18.85 1.34
C ALA A 340 0.27 -18.80 2.83
N VAL A 341 -1.03 -18.92 3.16
CA VAL A 341 -1.52 -18.93 4.54
C VAL A 341 -2.00 -20.33 4.88
N ASN A 342 -1.51 -20.90 5.97
CA ASN A 342 -2.08 -22.15 6.47
C ASN A 342 -3.51 -21.89 6.98
N VAL A 343 -4.51 -22.40 6.28
CA VAL A 343 -5.92 -22.30 6.66
C VAL A 343 -6.48 -23.64 7.16
N GLY A 344 -5.62 -24.65 7.33
CA GLY A 344 -5.96 -25.90 7.98
C GLY A 344 -6.23 -25.73 9.47
N GLN A 345 -6.66 -26.83 10.13
CA GLN A 345 -6.97 -26.83 11.56
C GLN A 345 -5.76 -27.14 12.45
N ARG A 346 -4.65 -27.61 11.86
CA ARG A 346 -3.46 -28.07 12.58
C ARG A 346 -2.21 -27.36 12.09
N PRO A 347 -1.16 -27.22 12.93
CA PRO A 347 0.15 -26.83 12.47
C PRO A 347 0.66 -27.81 11.40
N VAL A 348 1.37 -27.28 10.43
CA VAL A 348 2.01 -28.05 9.36
C VAL A 348 3.51 -27.82 9.36
N GLU A 349 4.28 -28.87 9.12
CA GLU A 349 5.72 -28.76 8.99
C GLU A 349 6.08 -28.48 7.53
N ILE A 350 6.95 -27.50 7.35
CA ILE A 350 7.46 -27.11 6.04
C ILE A 350 8.97 -27.03 6.07
N GLU A 351 9.61 -27.30 4.94
CA GLU A 351 11.03 -27.10 4.71
C GLU A 351 11.26 -25.92 3.78
N ALA A 352 11.98 -24.91 4.25
CA ALA A 352 12.34 -23.73 3.47
C ALA A 352 13.23 -24.10 2.28
N ARG A 353 12.91 -23.60 1.09
CA ARG A 353 13.66 -23.86 -0.17
C ARG A 353 14.48 -22.67 -0.63
N GLU A 354 14.37 -21.56 0.03
CA GLU A 354 15.10 -20.33 -0.26
C GLU A 354 15.37 -19.54 1.03
N ASP A 355 16.37 -18.67 1.01
CA ASP A 355 16.61 -17.70 2.06
C ASP A 355 15.58 -16.59 2.00
N TRP A 356 15.24 -15.96 3.15
CA TRP A 356 14.33 -14.82 3.18
C TRP A 356 14.68 -13.72 2.16
N GLY A 357 15.95 -13.33 2.05
CA GLY A 357 16.39 -12.27 1.11
C GLY A 357 16.12 -12.59 -0.36
N GLN A 358 15.89 -13.86 -0.70
CA GLN A 358 15.55 -14.30 -2.05
C GLN A 358 14.04 -14.47 -2.24
N SER A 359 13.28 -14.47 -1.15
CA SER A 359 11.85 -14.73 -1.18
C SER A 359 11.06 -13.62 -1.89
N LEU A 360 9.95 -14.02 -2.50
CA LEU A 360 9.00 -13.09 -3.10
C LEU A 360 8.51 -12.04 -2.09
N LEU A 361 8.17 -12.48 -0.88
CA LEU A 361 7.69 -11.59 0.16
C LEU A 361 8.73 -10.56 0.59
N ALA A 362 10.00 -10.93 0.71
CA ALA A 362 11.07 -9.98 1.00
C ALA A 362 11.16 -8.91 -0.09
N ARG A 363 11.07 -9.29 -1.37
CA ARG A 363 11.11 -8.36 -2.50
C ARG A 363 9.87 -7.44 -2.57
N LEU A 364 8.71 -7.93 -2.18
CA LEU A 364 7.47 -7.13 -2.14
C LEU A 364 7.42 -6.18 -0.94
N LEU A 365 8.03 -6.57 0.18
CA LEU A 365 8.02 -5.81 1.42
C LEU A 365 9.15 -4.78 1.51
N VAL A 366 10.29 -5.03 0.88
CA VAL A 366 11.40 -4.07 0.80
C VAL A 366 11.08 -3.06 -0.31
N PRO A 367 10.89 -1.77 -0.01
CA PRO A 367 10.79 -0.74 -1.04
C PRO A 367 12.10 -0.72 -1.82
N GLY A 368 12.02 -0.82 -3.14
CA GLY A 368 13.20 -0.75 -4.00
C GLY A 368 13.92 0.60 -3.79
N GLU A 369 15.08 0.58 -3.16
CA GLU A 369 15.97 1.71 -3.06
C GLU A 369 16.69 1.92 -4.39
N ARG A 370 15.98 2.44 -5.38
CA ARG A 370 16.63 3.10 -6.50
C ARG A 370 16.38 4.60 -6.36
N PRO A 371 17.42 5.44 -6.27
CA PRO A 371 17.25 6.88 -6.29
C PRO A 371 16.67 7.26 -7.66
N GLY A 372 15.36 7.44 -7.70
CA GLY A 372 14.64 7.78 -8.91
C GLY A 372 15.09 9.13 -9.46
N TRP A 373 15.12 9.28 -10.78
CA TRP A 373 15.41 10.51 -11.52
C TRP A 373 14.63 11.72 -10.98
N ARG A 374 13.44 11.52 -10.48
CA ARG A 374 12.56 12.56 -9.93
C ARG A 374 13.07 13.16 -8.61
N HIS A 375 13.74 12.37 -7.77
CA HIS A 375 14.38 12.91 -6.56
C HIS A 375 15.47 13.92 -6.90
N ARG A 376 16.27 13.68 -7.92
CA ARG A 376 17.34 14.62 -8.33
C ARG A 376 16.79 15.94 -8.87
N PHE A 377 15.72 15.89 -9.68
CA PHE A 377 15.10 17.11 -10.23
C PHE A 377 14.46 17.96 -9.12
N LEU A 378 13.68 17.35 -8.23
CA LEU A 378 13.07 18.05 -7.10
C LEU A 378 14.15 18.63 -6.16
N GLU A 379 15.22 17.89 -5.93
CA GLU A 379 16.37 18.31 -5.13
C GLU A 379 17.08 19.51 -5.76
N GLN A 380 17.26 19.52 -7.07
CA GLN A 380 17.84 20.66 -7.79
C GLN A 380 16.97 21.91 -7.70
N ILE A 381 15.64 21.78 -7.84
CA ILE A 381 14.70 22.90 -7.68
C ILE A 381 14.77 23.45 -6.26
N VAL A 382 14.71 22.60 -5.25
CA VAL A 382 14.80 23.01 -3.84
C VAL A 382 16.14 23.68 -3.56
N ARG A 383 17.24 23.13 -4.06
CA ARG A 383 18.57 23.70 -3.91
C ARG A 383 18.67 25.08 -4.56
N GLY A 384 18.19 25.22 -5.80
CA GLY A 384 18.19 26.51 -6.52
C GLY A 384 17.35 27.55 -5.79
N TYR A 385 16.18 27.17 -5.30
CA TYR A 385 15.30 28.01 -4.50
C TYR A 385 15.98 28.49 -3.20
N LEU A 386 16.62 27.59 -2.45
CA LEU A 386 17.29 27.93 -1.19
C LEU A 386 18.45 28.92 -1.41
N VAL A 387 19.26 28.73 -2.47
CA VAL A 387 20.33 29.67 -2.83
C VAL A 387 19.71 31.02 -3.20
N ALA A 388 18.65 31.03 -4.01
CA ALA A 388 17.99 32.28 -4.42
C ALA A 388 17.50 33.10 -3.22
N ILE A 389 16.88 32.44 -2.24
CA ILE A 389 16.37 33.09 -1.01
C ILE A 389 17.52 33.68 -0.16
N ILE A 390 18.61 32.95 0.02
CA ILE A 390 19.74 33.45 0.77
C ILE A 390 20.34 34.68 0.07
N VAL A 391 20.52 34.62 -1.24
CA VAL A 391 21.01 35.74 -2.04
C VAL A 391 20.07 36.95 -1.92
N LEU A 392 18.76 36.71 -2.02
CA LEU A 392 17.75 37.75 -1.91
C LEU A 392 17.68 38.39 -0.53
N ALA A 393 17.86 37.60 0.54
CA ALA A 393 17.92 38.11 1.91
C ALA A 393 19.14 38.99 2.13
N ILE A 394 20.32 38.59 1.60
CA ILE A 394 21.54 39.37 1.65
C ILE A 394 21.36 40.67 0.83
N ALA A 395 20.84 40.60 -0.39
CA ALA A 395 20.62 41.77 -1.25
C ALA A 395 19.63 42.76 -0.60
N ALA A 396 18.53 42.25 0.00
CA ALA A 396 17.58 43.08 0.74
C ALA A 396 18.24 43.76 1.95
N GLY A 397 19.11 43.02 2.68
CA GLY A 397 19.89 43.59 3.80
C GLY A 397 20.82 44.70 3.36
N ILE A 398 21.60 44.49 2.30
CA ILE A 398 22.49 45.52 1.73
C ILE A 398 21.68 46.74 1.27
N GLY A 399 20.57 46.52 0.53
CA GLY A 399 19.73 47.58 0.02
C GLY A 399 19.09 48.44 1.12
N TRP A 400 18.63 47.84 2.20
CA TRP A 400 18.10 48.56 3.35
C TRP A 400 19.17 49.29 4.13
N TRP A 401 20.31 48.65 4.38
CA TRP A 401 21.44 49.26 5.08
C TRP A 401 21.99 50.51 4.34
N THR A 402 22.19 50.42 3.03
CA THR A 402 22.68 51.54 2.23
C THR A 402 21.71 52.73 2.13
N ARG A 403 20.41 52.47 2.25
CA ARG A 403 19.36 53.52 2.16
C ARG A 403 19.04 54.17 3.50
N THR A 404 19.03 53.41 4.58
CA THR A 404 18.49 53.88 5.86
C THR A 404 19.51 53.99 6.98
N HIS A 405 20.61 53.23 6.90
CA HIS A 405 21.59 53.03 7.98
C HIS A 405 20.94 52.59 9.30
N ASP A 406 19.68 52.06 9.27
CA ASP A 406 18.94 51.58 10.43
C ASP A 406 19.17 50.06 10.57
N ALA A 407 20.10 49.71 11.49
CA ALA A 407 20.45 48.30 11.73
C ALA A 407 19.27 47.45 12.23
N PRO A 408 18.42 47.91 13.18
CA PRO A 408 17.23 47.16 13.62
C PRO A 408 16.30 46.85 12.47
N ARG A 409 16.00 47.80 11.61
CA ARG A 409 15.08 47.63 10.49
C ARG A 409 15.66 46.69 9.43
N THR A 410 16.95 46.87 9.09
CA THR A 410 17.66 45.97 8.18
C THR A 410 17.61 44.52 8.66
N TRP A 411 17.93 44.32 9.95
CA TRP A 411 17.88 42.97 10.57
C TRP A 411 16.50 42.35 10.56
N SER A 412 15.46 43.14 10.85
CA SER A 412 14.07 42.74 10.77
C SER A 412 13.67 42.28 9.39
N VAL A 413 14.03 43.00 8.32
CA VAL A 413 13.73 42.64 6.93
C VAL A 413 14.45 41.34 6.54
N VAL A 414 15.76 41.21 6.83
CA VAL A 414 16.52 40.01 6.52
C VAL A 414 15.91 38.77 7.21
N THR A 415 15.58 38.93 8.49
CA THR A 415 14.94 37.85 9.25
C THR A 415 13.54 37.48 8.69
N ALA A 416 12.72 38.48 8.36
CA ALA A 416 11.40 38.27 7.77
C ALA A 416 11.49 37.54 6.42
N VAL A 417 12.43 37.90 5.54
CA VAL A 417 12.65 37.22 4.26
C VAL A 417 13.05 35.77 4.47
N LEU A 418 14.03 35.48 5.37
CA LEU A 418 14.44 34.10 5.65
C LEU A 418 13.30 33.24 6.22
N VAL A 419 12.50 33.82 7.10
CA VAL A 419 11.39 33.12 7.78
C VAL A 419 10.24 32.82 6.83
N VAL A 420 9.78 33.81 6.05
CA VAL A 420 8.58 33.66 5.21
C VAL A 420 8.82 32.78 3.98
N SER A 421 10.06 32.66 3.54
CA SER A 421 10.46 31.96 2.32
C SER A 421 10.62 30.44 2.48
N CYS A 422 9.97 29.81 3.44
CA CYS A 422 10.06 28.36 3.59
C CYS A 422 9.41 27.63 2.41
N PRO A 423 10.14 26.71 1.72
CA PRO A 423 9.58 25.89 0.65
C PRO A 423 8.78 24.70 1.19
N CYS A 424 8.08 24.88 2.32
CA CYS A 424 7.37 23.83 3.03
C CYS A 424 6.30 23.13 2.15
N ALA A 425 5.70 23.87 1.19
CA ALA A 425 4.75 23.36 0.24
C ALA A 425 5.36 22.29 -0.68
N ILE A 426 6.54 22.54 -1.23
CA ILE A 426 7.20 21.61 -2.16
C ILE A 426 7.73 20.39 -1.40
N GLY A 427 8.36 20.60 -0.25
CA GLY A 427 9.00 19.53 0.51
C GLY A 427 8.03 18.54 1.14
N LEU A 428 6.79 18.96 1.44
CA LEU A 428 5.81 18.15 2.14
C LEU A 428 4.61 17.77 1.29
N ALA A 429 4.02 18.72 0.60
CA ALA A 429 2.73 18.54 -0.04
C ALA A 429 2.80 17.59 -1.23
N PHE A 430 3.90 17.60 -2.00
CA PHE A 430 4.10 16.71 -3.13
C PHE A 430 4.23 15.25 -2.70
N PRO A 431 5.15 14.89 -1.76
CA PRO A 431 5.21 13.54 -1.24
C PRO A 431 3.90 13.06 -0.64
N LEU A 432 3.18 13.94 0.08
CA LEU A 432 1.89 13.60 0.67
C LEU A 432 0.84 13.29 -0.41
N ALA A 433 0.75 14.07 -1.48
CA ALA A 433 -0.14 13.81 -2.59
C ALA A 433 0.20 12.51 -3.32
N ASP A 434 1.50 12.22 -3.53
CA ASP A 434 1.98 10.95 -4.12
C ASP A 434 1.60 9.75 -3.23
N GLU A 435 1.74 9.89 -1.92
CA GLU A 435 1.39 8.85 -0.96
C GLU A 435 -0.12 8.61 -0.90
N MET A 436 -0.93 9.68 -0.92
CA MET A 436 -2.40 9.59 -0.99
C MET A 436 -2.87 8.93 -2.29
N ALA A 437 -2.23 9.24 -3.43
CA ALA A 437 -2.51 8.59 -4.71
C ALA A 437 -2.17 7.09 -4.64
N THR A 438 -1.01 6.74 -4.11
CA THR A 438 -0.60 5.34 -3.91
C THR A 438 -1.57 4.59 -2.98
N LEU A 439 -2.03 5.22 -1.91
CA LEU A 439 -3.04 4.64 -1.01
C LEU A 439 -4.38 4.40 -1.72
N ALA A 440 -4.83 5.37 -2.52
CA ALA A 440 -6.07 5.25 -3.28
C ALA A 440 -6.00 4.09 -4.30
N LEU A 441 -4.84 3.90 -4.93
CA LEU A 441 -4.57 2.80 -5.85
C LEU A 441 -4.58 1.44 -5.15
N ARG A 442 -3.94 1.32 -3.99
CA ARG A 442 -3.94 0.07 -3.21
C ARG A 442 -5.36 -0.39 -2.84
N ARG A 443 -6.25 0.54 -2.49
CA ARG A 443 -7.67 0.23 -2.24
C ARG A 443 -8.40 -0.31 -3.46
N ARG A 444 -7.87 -0.07 -4.66
CA ARG A 444 -8.39 -0.56 -5.94
C ARG A 444 -7.59 -1.76 -6.48
N GLY A 445 -6.73 -2.34 -5.65
CA GLY A 445 -5.93 -3.49 -6.00
C GLY A 445 -4.72 -3.18 -6.88
N VAL A 446 -4.26 -1.91 -6.95
CA VAL A 446 -3.03 -1.55 -7.66
C VAL A 446 -1.94 -1.21 -6.65
N PHE A 447 -0.82 -1.91 -6.72
CA PHE A 447 0.31 -1.80 -5.80
C PHE A 447 1.50 -1.21 -6.53
N VAL A 448 1.85 0.01 -6.17
CA VAL A 448 3.04 0.70 -6.70
C VAL A 448 4.28 0.12 -6.03
N ARG A 449 5.25 -0.31 -6.83
CA ARG A 449 6.53 -0.85 -6.37
C ARG A 449 7.66 0.16 -6.54
N GLU A 450 7.81 0.73 -7.73
CA GLU A 450 8.89 1.66 -8.03
C GLU A 450 8.46 3.10 -7.76
N GLY A 451 9.30 3.86 -7.06
CA GLY A 451 9.00 5.26 -6.69
C GLY A 451 8.95 6.22 -7.87
N ASP A 452 9.56 5.86 -9.01
CA ASP A 452 9.58 6.66 -10.24
C ASP A 452 8.39 6.40 -11.17
N LEU A 453 7.46 5.51 -10.79
CA LEU A 453 6.24 5.20 -11.55
C LEU A 453 5.50 6.47 -11.99
N TRP A 454 5.32 7.40 -11.06
CA TRP A 454 4.60 8.65 -11.32
C TRP A 454 5.26 9.53 -12.39
N ALA A 455 6.60 9.49 -12.49
CA ALA A 455 7.34 10.20 -13.52
C ALA A 455 7.17 9.51 -14.88
N LYS A 456 7.29 8.18 -14.92
CA LYS A 456 7.11 7.36 -16.12
C LYS A 456 5.69 7.50 -16.70
N LEU A 457 4.66 7.49 -15.86
CA LEU A 457 3.26 7.64 -16.30
C LEU A 457 2.98 8.96 -17.01
N ALA A 458 3.76 10.00 -16.72
CA ALA A 458 3.60 11.29 -17.41
C ALA A 458 3.91 11.22 -18.90
N ASP A 459 4.81 10.32 -19.30
CA ASP A 459 5.30 10.17 -20.67
C ASP A 459 4.62 9.03 -21.45
N VAL A 460 3.77 8.21 -20.75
CA VAL A 460 3.03 7.13 -21.39
C VAL A 460 1.96 7.67 -22.33
N LYS A 461 2.01 7.24 -23.61
CA LYS A 461 1.01 7.52 -24.63
C LYS A 461 0.41 6.24 -25.24
N LYS A 462 1.11 5.12 -25.09
CA LYS A 462 0.78 3.84 -25.68
C LYS A 462 0.73 2.76 -24.62
N ILE A 463 -0.24 1.86 -24.73
CA ILE A 463 -0.41 0.75 -23.78
C ILE A 463 -0.41 -0.54 -24.59
N ALA A 464 0.57 -1.39 -24.36
CA ALA A 464 0.70 -2.71 -24.94
C ALA A 464 0.28 -3.78 -23.94
N PHE A 465 -0.63 -4.63 -24.34
CA PHE A 465 -1.16 -5.74 -23.54
C PHE A 465 -0.65 -7.07 -24.10
N ASP A 466 -0.17 -7.95 -23.22
CA ASP A 466 -0.18 -9.36 -23.57
C ASP A 466 -1.62 -9.90 -23.60
N LYS A 467 -1.88 -10.93 -24.42
CA LYS A 467 -3.22 -11.54 -24.53
C LYS A 467 -3.55 -12.42 -23.34
N THR A 468 -2.69 -13.41 -23.12
CA THR A 468 -2.95 -14.54 -22.21
C THR A 468 -2.78 -14.10 -20.76
N GLY A 469 -3.73 -14.46 -19.87
CA GLY A 469 -3.65 -14.07 -18.45
C GLY A 469 -3.90 -12.58 -18.18
N THR A 470 -3.77 -11.71 -19.18
CA THR A 470 -3.99 -10.25 -19.08
C THR A 470 -5.37 -9.84 -19.58
N LEU A 471 -5.67 -10.06 -20.86
CA LEU A 471 -6.95 -9.71 -21.49
C LEU A 471 -7.97 -10.84 -21.47
N THR A 472 -7.51 -12.09 -21.47
CA THR A 472 -8.36 -13.29 -21.43
C THR A 472 -8.37 -13.91 -20.04
N LEU A 473 -9.36 -14.78 -19.78
CA LEU A 473 -9.39 -15.64 -18.61
C LEU A 473 -8.22 -16.64 -18.69
N GLU A 474 -7.72 -17.08 -17.53
CA GLU A 474 -6.62 -18.05 -17.45
C GLU A 474 -7.08 -19.45 -17.90
N LEU A 475 -8.29 -19.81 -17.54
CA LEU A 475 -8.91 -21.05 -17.97
C LEU A 475 -9.80 -20.80 -19.19
N PRO A 476 -9.68 -21.62 -20.23
CA PRO A 476 -10.60 -21.55 -21.35
C PRO A 476 -12.01 -21.94 -20.89
N VAL A 477 -13.02 -21.42 -21.55
CA VAL A 477 -14.41 -21.78 -21.29
C VAL A 477 -14.80 -23.02 -22.10
N LEU A 478 -15.32 -24.04 -21.44
CA LEU A 478 -15.89 -25.20 -22.11
C LEU A 478 -17.26 -24.81 -22.69
N ILE A 479 -17.38 -24.88 -24.04
CA ILE A 479 -18.57 -24.42 -24.77
C ILE A 479 -19.70 -25.46 -24.66
N ASN A 480 -19.35 -26.76 -24.60
CA ASN A 480 -20.29 -27.88 -24.60
C ASN A 480 -20.21 -28.70 -23.29
N PRO A 481 -20.54 -28.13 -22.12
CA PRO A 481 -20.48 -28.84 -20.84
C PRO A 481 -21.45 -30.04 -20.76
N GLU A 482 -22.53 -30.04 -21.54
CA GLU A 482 -23.45 -31.16 -21.67
C GLU A 482 -22.77 -32.45 -22.18
N ALA A 483 -21.73 -32.28 -23.02
CA ALA A 483 -20.97 -33.43 -23.53
C ALA A 483 -20.20 -34.14 -22.41
N LEU A 484 -19.80 -33.44 -21.36
CA LEU A 484 -19.17 -34.01 -20.17
C LEU A 484 -20.20 -34.69 -19.27
N LEU A 485 -21.41 -34.11 -19.12
CA LEU A 485 -22.48 -34.69 -18.34
C LEU A 485 -23.02 -35.99 -18.94
N GLY A 486 -22.99 -36.13 -20.28
CA GLY A 486 -23.39 -37.32 -21.02
C GLY A 486 -22.42 -38.51 -20.95
N LEU A 487 -21.22 -38.34 -20.34
CA LEU A 487 -20.26 -39.43 -20.22
C LEU A 487 -20.73 -40.52 -19.26
N ALA A 488 -20.58 -41.79 -19.68
CA ALA A 488 -20.77 -42.94 -18.82
C ALA A 488 -19.81 -42.98 -17.64
N GLY A 489 -20.15 -43.62 -16.52
CA GLY A 489 -19.36 -43.67 -15.30
C GLY A 489 -17.86 -44.03 -15.51
N PRO A 490 -17.55 -45.12 -16.24
CA PRO A 490 -16.15 -45.49 -16.53
C PRO A 490 -15.38 -44.43 -17.32
N ALA A 491 -16.01 -43.81 -18.32
CA ALA A 491 -15.40 -42.74 -19.13
C ALA A 491 -15.16 -41.49 -18.27
N ARG A 492 -16.07 -41.14 -17.38
CA ARG A 492 -15.93 -40.02 -16.44
C ARG A 492 -14.81 -40.27 -15.43
N ALA A 493 -14.67 -41.50 -14.92
CA ALA A 493 -13.58 -41.91 -14.02
C ALA A 493 -12.22 -41.83 -14.72
N ALA A 494 -12.14 -42.24 -16.00
CA ALA A 494 -10.93 -42.14 -16.80
C ALA A 494 -10.55 -40.71 -17.12
N LEU A 495 -11.52 -39.88 -17.50
CA LEU A 495 -11.26 -38.44 -17.73
C LEU A 495 -10.78 -37.74 -16.46
N LEU A 496 -11.35 -38.04 -15.29
CA LEU A 496 -10.90 -37.54 -14.01
C LEU A 496 -9.47 -38.00 -13.69
N GLY A 497 -9.15 -39.28 -13.94
CA GLY A 497 -7.78 -39.81 -13.79
C GLY A 497 -6.75 -39.10 -14.67
N LEU A 498 -7.11 -38.72 -15.90
CA LEU A 498 -6.25 -37.98 -16.81
C LEU A 498 -5.97 -36.53 -16.37
N VAL A 499 -7.00 -35.84 -15.85
CA VAL A 499 -6.90 -34.37 -15.64
C VAL A 499 -6.59 -33.95 -14.19
N GLN A 500 -6.80 -34.81 -13.18
CA GLN A 500 -6.74 -34.40 -11.76
C GLN A 500 -5.38 -33.86 -11.30
N ASP A 501 -4.29 -34.35 -11.85
CA ASP A 501 -2.93 -33.99 -11.46
C ASP A 501 -2.18 -33.22 -12.57
N ASN A 502 -2.87 -32.86 -13.65
CA ASN A 502 -2.29 -32.13 -14.80
C ASN A 502 -2.53 -30.63 -14.70
N PRO A 503 -1.47 -29.78 -14.71
CA PRO A 503 -1.58 -28.33 -14.56
C PRO A 503 -2.03 -27.60 -15.83
N HIS A 504 -2.26 -28.30 -16.94
CA HIS A 504 -2.65 -27.66 -18.19
C HIS A 504 -4.05 -26.98 -18.07
N PRO A 505 -4.25 -25.74 -18.60
CA PRO A 505 -5.51 -24.99 -18.46
C PRO A 505 -6.76 -25.78 -18.92
N VAL A 506 -6.66 -26.57 -19.99
CA VAL A 506 -7.76 -27.45 -20.44
C VAL A 506 -8.09 -28.53 -19.42
N SER A 507 -7.07 -29.13 -18.81
CA SER A 507 -7.22 -30.14 -17.76
C SER A 507 -7.85 -29.52 -16.52
N ALA A 508 -7.43 -28.35 -16.10
CA ALA A 508 -7.99 -27.62 -14.96
C ALA A 508 -9.46 -27.23 -15.20
N CYS A 509 -9.81 -26.78 -16.41
CA CYS A 509 -11.20 -26.48 -16.79
C CYS A 509 -12.10 -27.73 -16.72
N LEU A 510 -11.64 -28.86 -17.30
CA LEU A 510 -12.38 -30.12 -17.26
C LEU A 510 -12.52 -30.65 -15.83
N LEU A 511 -11.48 -30.54 -15.01
CA LEU A 511 -11.51 -30.94 -13.60
C LEU A 511 -12.56 -30.16 -12.81
N GLU A 512 -12.65 -28.83 -13.00
CA GLU A 512 -13.64 -27.99 -12.34
C GLU A 512 -15.07 -28.44 -12.68
N HIS A 513 -15.34 -28.70 -13.96
CA HIS A 513 -16.66 -29.19 -14.42
C HIS A 513 -16.95 -30.60 -13.92
N LEU A 514 -15.95 -31.50 -13.88
CA LEU A 514 -16.13 -32.86 -13.34
C LEU A 514 -16.46 -32.85 -11.85
N LEU A 515 -15.78 -32.01 -11.07
CA LEU A 515 -16.05 -31.88 -9.63
C LEU A 515 -17.43 -31.27 -9.36
N ALA A 516 -17.86 -30.33 -10.18
CA ALA A 516 -19.23 -29.75 -10.10
C ALA A 516 -20.32 -30.74 -10.46
N ALA A 517 -20.03 -31.70 -11.35
CA ALA A 517 -20.99 -32.73 -11.81
C ALA A 517 -21.20 -33.90 -10.82
N GLY A 518 -20.42 -33.95 -9.72
CA GLY A 518 -20.53 -34.95 -8.66
C GLY A 518 -19.34 -35.92 -8.55
N ALA A 519 -19.17 -36.48 -7.38
CA ALA A 519 -18.01 -37.32 -7.05
C ALA A 519 -18.01 -38.65 -7.82
N VAL A 520 -16.96 -38.87 -8.62
CA VAL A 520 -16.63 -40.16 -9.22
C VAL A 520 -15.22 -40.50 -8.78
N ALA A 521 -14.94 -41.76 -8.42
CA ALA A 521 -13.55 -42.17 -8.13
C ALA A 521 -12.71 -42.11 -9.43
N PRO A 522 -11.50 -41.46 -9.42
CA PRO A 522 -10.66 -41.43 -10.59
C PRO A 522 -10.13 -42.82 -10.95
N LEU A 523 -9.98 -43.10 -12.24
CA LEU A 523 -9.30 -44.30 -12.71
C LEU A 523 -7.82 -44.21 -12.33
N ALA A 524 -7.33 -45.17 -11.54
CA ALA A 524 -5.94 -45.21 -11.11
C ALA A 524 -5.04 -45.78 -12.24
N GLY A 525 -3.91 -45.17 -12.49
CA GLY A 525 -2.90 -45.63 -13.44
C GLY A 525 -1.89 -44.54 -13.77
N PRO A 526 -0.77 -44.92 -14.43
CA PRO A 526 0.21 -43.92 -14.88
C PRO A 526 -0.40 -43.10 -16.05
N VAL A 527 -0.27 -41.79 -15.96
CA VAL A 527 -0.67 -40.85 -17.02
C VAL A 527 0.58 -40.47 -17.80
N ASP A 528 0.59 -40.80 -19.08
CA ASP A 528 1.64 -40.40 -20.02
C ASP A 528 1.26 -39.08 -20.67
N GLU A 529 2.12 -38.05 -20.51
CA GLU A 529 1.95 -36.76 -21.15
C GLU A 529 2.88 -36.63 -22.36
N THR A 530 2.31 -36.36 -23.53
CA THR A 530 3.04 -35.94 -24.71
C THR A 530 2.87 -34.43 -24.89
N ILE A 531 3.92 -33.66 -24.54
CA ILE A 531 3.89 -32.19 -24.55
C ILE A 531 3.46 -31.68 -25.92
N GLY A 532 2.45 -30.80 -25.93
CA GLY A 532 1.87 -30.20 -27.12
C GLY A 532 0.86 -31.08 -27.86
N PHE A 533 0.61 -32.31 -27.43
CA PHE A 533 -0.32 -33.23 -28.06
C PHE A 533 -1.45 -33.69 -27.14
N GLY A 534 -1.15 -34.27 -25.97
CA GLY A 534 -2.19 -34.73 -25.05
C GLY A 534 -1.74 -35.69 -23.95
N LEU A 535 -2.73 -36.25 -23.23
CA LEU A 535 -2.59 -37.15 -22.11
C LEU A 535 -3.14 -38.55 -22.48
N ALA A 536 -2.50 -39.60 -21.98
CA ALA A 536 -2.95 -40.99 -22.14
C ALA A 536 -2.94 -41.74 -20.79
N LEU A 537 -3.98 -42.54 -20.53
CA LEU A 537 -4.14 -43.40 -19.37
C LEU A 537 -4.68 -44.75 -19.84
N GLY A 538 -3.81 -45.72 -20.05
CA GLY A 538 -4.16 -46.99 -20.67
C GLY A 538 -4.79 -46.79 -22.06
N PRO A 539 -6.03 -47.29 -22.34
CA PRO A 539 -6.69 -47.10 -23.62
C PRO A 539 -7.28 -45.68 -23.80
N TRP A 540 -7.38 -44.91 -22.73
CA TRP A 540 -7.98 -43.57 -22.72
C TRP A 540 -7.02 -42.49 -23.11
N THR A 541 -7.48 -41.57 -23.93
CA THR A 541 -6.65 -40.45 -24.43
C THR A 541 -7.44 -39.14 -24.37
N LEU A 542 -6.74 -38.04 -24.04
CA LEU A 542 -7.27 -36.68 -24.10
C LEU A 542 -6.24 -35.81 -24.79
N GLY A 543 -6.56 -35.30 -26.00
CA GLY A 543 -5.56 -34.55 -26.75
C GLY A 543 -6.08 -33.92 -28.02
N ARG A 544 -5.16 -33.36 -28.82
CA ARG A 544 -5.48 -32.71 -30.09
C ARG A 544 -6.13 -33.71 -31.04
N PRO A 545 -7.12 -33.25 -31.87
CA PRO A 545 -7.63 -34.06 -32.97
C PRO A 545 -6.48 -34.50 -33.91
N GLY A 546 -6.46 -35.80 -34.24
CA GLY A 546 -5.35 -36.40 -35.02
C GLY A 546 -4.20 -36.99 -34.19
N TRP A 547 -4.17 -36.79 -32.85
CA TRP A 547 -3.24 -37.47 -31.96
C TRP A 547 -3.93 -38.64 -31.24
N ARG A 548 -3.50 -39.84 -31.52
CA ARG A 548 -4.09 -41.10 -31.02
C ARG A 548 -5.62 -41.25 -31.28
N THR A 549 -6.21 -40.34 -32.01
CA THR A 549 -7.62 -40.36 -32.46
C THR A 549 -7.66 -39.84 -33.89
N PRO A 550 -8.64 -40.29 -34.73
CA PRO A 550 -8.74 -39.85 -36.12
C PRO A 550 -8.80 -38.33 -36.26
N ALA A 551 -8.07 -37.80 -37.23
CA ALA A 551 -8.23 -36.40 -37.65
C ALA A 551 -9.56 -36.25 -38.42
N PRO A 552 -10.32 -35.17 -38.28
CA PRO A 552 -11.49 -34.91 -39.07
C PRO A 552 -11.11 -34.54 -40.51
N GLU A 553 -11.87 -35.04 -41.48
CA GLU A 553 -11.61 -34.86 -42.91
C GLU A 553 -11.55 -33.39 -43.38
N ASN A 554 -12.26 -32.50 -42.70
CA ASN A 554 -12.37 -31.06 -43.05
C ASN A 554 -11.59 -30.10 -42.14
N GLY A 555 -10.62 -30.56 -41.35
CA GLY A 555 -9.87 -29.72 -40.42
C GLY A 555 -10.78 -29.00 -39.41
N LEU A 556 -10.63 -29.25 -38.10
CA LEU A 556 -11.36 -28.50 -37.09
C LEU A 556 -10.67 -27.17 -36.83
N PRO A 557 -11.46 -26.10 -36.55
CA PRO A 557 -10.90 -24.87 -36.04
C PRO A 557 -10.11 -25.12 -34.75
N ALA A 558 -9.20 -24.24 -34.41
CA ALA A 558 -8.46 -24.34 -33.14
C ALA A 558 -9.41 -24.30 -31.96
N GLY A 559 -9.11 -25.05 -30.87
CA GLY A 559 -9.89 -25.05 -29.63
C GLY A 559 -10.66 -26.35 -29.38
N PHE A 560 -10.50 -27.38 -30.23
CA PHE A 560 -11.06 -28.71 -29.97
C PHE A 560 -10.07 -29.65 -29.29
N CYS A 561 -10.57 -30.47 -28.39
CA CYS A 561 -9.85 -31.54 -27.71
C CYS A 561 -10.68 -32.84 -27.79
N ASN A 562 -10.10 -33.91 -28.29
CA ASN A 562 -10.74 -35.21 -28.36
C ASN A 562 -10.45 -36.01 -27.08
N PHE A 563 -11.50 -36.54 -26.48
CA PHE A 563 -11.43 -37.60 -25.49
C PHE A 563 -11.83 -38.90 -26.16
N GLY A 564 -10.97 -39.91 -26.11
CA GLY A 564 -11.15 -41.16 -26.83
C GLY A 564 -10.74 -42.38 -26.02
N CYS A 565 -11.15 -43.55 -26.49
CA CYS A 565 -10.78 -44.87 -25.98
C CYS A 565 -10.42 -45.78 -27.15
N ASP A 566 -9.29 -46.46 -27.08
CA ASP A 566 -8.77 -47.36 -28.14
C ASP A 566 -8.78 -46.73 -29.54
N GLY A 567 -8.41 -45.48 -29.64
CA GLY A 567 -8.39 -44.74 -30.90
C GLY A 567 -9.75 -44.23 -31.40
N VAL A 568 -10.83 -44.55 -30.74
CA VAL A 568 -12.19 -44.08 -31.10
C VAL A 568 -12.51 -42.83 -30.27
N VAL A 569 -13.02 -41.79 -30.93
CA VAL A 569 -13.46 -40.55 -30.23
C VAL A 569 -14.77 -40.83 -29.49
N VAL A 570 -14.70 -40.71 -28.16
CA VAL A 570 -15.90 -40.83 -27.27
C VAL A 570 -16.62 -39.48 -27.20
N VAL A 571 -15.87 -38.41 -26.97
CA VAL A 571 -16.39 -37.04 -26.89
C VAL A 571 -15.38 -36.06 -27.45
N ARG A 572 -15.89 -35.02 -28.06
CA ARG A 572 -15.12 -33.89 -28.53
C ARG A 572 -15.48 -32.68 -27.71
N PHE A 573 -14.53 -32.16 -26.91
CA PHE A 573 -14.68 -30.96 -26.13
C PHE A 573 -14.30 -29.75 -26.97
N GLN A 574 -15.07 -28.68 -26.83
CA GLN A 574 -14.81 -27.40 -27.51
C GLN A 574 -14.51 -26.34 -26.47
N PHE A 575 -13.35 -25.69 -26.61
CA PHE A 575 -12.89 -24.64 -25.73
C PHE A 575 -12.77 -23.33 -26.49
N ARG A 576 -13.06 -22.22 -25.79
CA ARG A 576 -12.87 -20.88 -26.31
C ARG A 576 -12.16 -20.02 -25.28
N ASP A 577 -11.15 -19.25 -25.74
CA ASP A 577 -10.59 -18.16 -24.94
C ASP A 577 -11.66 -17.07 -24.85
N GLU A 578 -12.04 -16.72 -23.66
CA GLU A 578 -13.01 -15.65 -23.42
C GLU A 578 -12.30 -14.42 -22.86
N ALA A 579 -12.58 -13.27 -23.48
CA ALA A 579 -12.13 -12.00 -22.94
C ALA A 579 -12.80 -11.75 -21.59
N ARG A 580 -12.07 -11.21 -20.65
CA ARG A 580 -12.65 -10.82 -19.37
C ARG A 580 -13.79 -9.81 -19.57
N PRO A 581 -14.92 -9.93 -18.90
CA PRO A 581 -16.15 -9.17 -19.20
C PRO A 581 -15.95 -7.64 -19.23
N GLU A 582 -15.04 -7.13 -18.42
CA GLU A 582 -14.80 -5.69 -18.24
C GLU A 582 -13.78 -5.11 -19.25
N VAL A 583 -13.00 -5.95 -19.92
CA VAL A 583 -11.85 -5.51 -20.73
C VAL A 583 -12.28 -4.59 -21.87
N ARG A 584 -13.38 -4.90 -22.56
CA ARG A 584 -13.88 -4.07 -23.68
C ARG A 584 -14.21 -2.64 -23.23
N ALA A 585 -14.89 -2.50 -22.09
CA ALA A 585 -15.26 -1.20 -21.56
C ALA A 585 -14.03 -0.41 -21.07
N GLU A 586 -13.07 -1.10 -20.47
CA GLU A 586 -11.84 -0.49 -19.98
C GLU A 586 -10.93 -0.02 -21.13
N LEU A 587 -10.76 -0.83 -22.19
CA LEU A 587 -10.01 -0.44 -23.38
C LEU A 587 -10.65 0.74 -24.09
N ALA A 588 -11.97 0.74 -24.28
CA ALA A 588 -12.70 1.85 -24.87
C ALA A 588 -12.55 3.16 -24.06
N GLU A 589 -12.47 3.07 -22.74
CA GLU A 589 -12.24 4.23 -21.87
C GLU A 589 -10.79 4.75 -22.00
N LEU A 590 -9.79 3.87 -22.02
CA LEU A 590 -8.39 4.24 -22.22
C LEU A 590 -8.19 4.92 -23.59
N GLN A 591 -8.81 4.38 -24.65
CA GLN A 591 -8.80 4.98 -25.99
C GLN A 591 -9.47 6.36 -26.01
N ARG A 592 -10.60 6.56 -25.31
CA ARG A 592 -11.25 7.87 -25.17
C ARG A 592 -10.37 8.88 -24.42
N GLN A 593 -9.52 8.42 -23.53
CA GLN A 593 -8.53 9.25 -22.83
C GLN A 593 -7.29 9.58 -23.70
N GLY A 594 -7.24 9.08 -24.93
CA GLY A 594 -6.19 9.36 -25.90
C GLY A 594 -5.02 8.37 -25.90
N TYR A 595 -5.11 7.26 -25.18
CA TYR A 595 -4.07 6.23 -25.21
C TYR A 595 -4.26 5.30 -26.40
N ALA A 596 -3.18 5.05 -27.16
CA ALA A 596 -3.17 4.02 -28.20
C ALA A 596 -2.96 2.65 -27.58
N THR A 597 -3.88 1.70 -27.84
CA THR A 597 -3.87 0.37 -27.24
C THR A 597 -3.40 -0.68 -28.23
N TYR A 598 -2.46 -1.53 -27.83
CA TYR A 598 -1.86 -2.59 -28.66
C TYR A 598 -2.04 -3.94 -27.97
N ILE A 599 -2.22 -5.01 -28.77
CA ILE A 599 -2.22 -6.40 -28.31
C ILE A 599 -1.02 -7.10 -28.93
N LEU A 600 -0.10 -7.61 -28.12
CA LEU A 600 1.10 -8.34 -28.52
C LEU A 600 1.03 -9.77 -27.98
N SER A 601 0.92 -10.77 -28.86
CA SER A 601 0.72 -12.16 -28.43
C SER A 601 1.59 -13.14 -29.21
N GLY A 602 2.03 -14.20 -28.54
CA GLY A 602 2.63 -15.36 -29.20
C GLY A 602 1.64 -16.30 -29.86
N ASP A 603 0.33 -16.09 -29.62
CA ASP A 603 -0.73 -16.90 -30.20
C ASP A 603 -0.92 -16.64 -31.70
N ASP A 604 -1.65 -17.57 -32.33
CA ASP A 604 -2.00 -17.49 -33.77
C ASP A 604 -2.64 -16.14 -34.11
N SER A 605 -2.18 -15.54 -35.23
CA SER A 605 -2.59 -14.21 -35.66
C SER A 605 -4.10 -14.09 -35.89
N GLN A 606 -4.79 -15.14 -36.40
CA GLN A 606 -6.24 -15.10 -36.61
C GLN A 606 -7.00 -15.02 -35.29
N LYS A 607 -6.54 -15.74 -34.24
CA LYS A 607 -7.14 -15.70 -32.91
C LYS A 607 -6.98 -14.31 -32.28
N VAL A 608 -5.80 -13.71 -32.43
CA VAL A 608 -5.51 -12.38 -31.88
C VAL A 608 -6.35 -11.32 -32.61
N CYS A 609 -6.46 -11.40 -33.92
CA CYS A 609 -7.30 -10.51 -34.73
C CYS A 609 -8.78 -10.60 -34.36
N SER A 610 -9.32 -11.81 -34.18
CA SER A 610 -10.72 -12.03 -33.79
C SER A 610 -10.99 -11.47 -32.38
N LEU A 611 -10.06 -11.64 -31.43
CA LEU A 611 -10.15 -11.05 -30.10
C LEU A 611 -10.13 -9.51 -30.17
N ALA A 612 -9.20 -8.93 -30.92
CA ALA A 612 -9.04 -7.49 -31.10
C ALA A 612 -10.30 -6.84 -31.67
N GLN A 613 -10.93 -7.47 -32.66
CA GLN A 613 -12.19 -7.02 -33.24
C GLN A 613 -13.31 -7.02 -32.19
N GLY A 614 -13.41 -8.08 -31.40
CA GLY A 614 -14.37 -8.17 -30.29
C GLY A 614 -14.16 -7.11 -29.19
N LEU A 615 -12.91 -6.69 -28.97
CA LEU A 615 -12.52 -5.70 -27.98
C LEU A 615 -12.51 -4.25 -28.51
N GLY A 616 -12.65 -4.04 -29.81
CA GLY A 616 -12.60 -2.71 -30.45
C GLY A 616 -11.18 -2.15 -30.55
N VAL A 617 -10.16 -3.00 -30.60
CA VAL A 617 -8.78 -2.60 -30.88
C VAL A 617 -8.57 -2.61 -32.39
N PRO A 618 -8.00 -1.53 -33.01
CA PRO A 618 -7.74 -1.48 -34.43
C PRO A 618 -6.82 -2.62 -34.91
N MET A 619 -7.12 -3.23 -36.06
CA MET A 619 -6.39 -4.40 -36.57
C MET A 619 -4.86 -4.20 -36.70
N PRO A 620 -4.34 -3.03 -37.13
CA PRO A 620 -2.90 -2.80 -37.17
C PRO A 620 -2.21 -2.78 -35.80
N GLN A 621 -3.00 -2.70 -34.73
CA GLN A 621 -2.52 -2.68 -33.34
C GLN A 621 -2.61 -4.06 -32.64
N ALA A 622 -3.08 -5.10 -33.37
CA ALA A 622 -3.22 -6.46 -32.85
C ALA A 622 -2.26 -7.41 -33.59
N LEU A 623 -1.26 -7.89 -32.89
CA LEU A 623 -0.15 -8.64 -33.45
C LEU A 623 -0.08 -10.03 -32.78
N GLY A 624 -0.19 -11.06 -33.61
CA GLY A 624 -0.09 -12.46 -33.19
C GLY A 624 1.14 -13.15 -33.77
N GLY A 625 1.48 -14.33 -33.24
CA GLY A 625 2.62 -15.13 -33.72
C GLY A 625 3.99 -14.55 -33.34
N LEU A 626 4.04 -13.66 -32.32
CA LEU A 626 5.27 -12.98 -31.93
C LEU A 626 6.11 -13.84 -30.98
N THR A 627 7.40 -13.96 -31.26
CA THR A 627 8.36 -14.46 -30.28
C THR A 627 8.62 -13.41 -29.17
N PRO A 628 9.22 -13.78 -28.04
CA PRO A 628 9.62 -12.82 -27.01
C PRO A 628 10.52 -11.69 -27.55
N GLN A 629 11.40 -12.01 -28.52
CA GLN A 629 12.26 -11.01 -29.17
C GLN A 629 11.44 -10.08 -30.08
N ASP A 630 10.51 -10.63 -30.87
CA ASP A 630 9.63 -9.81 -31.72
C ASP A 630 8.79 -8.84 -30.92
N LYS A 631 8.29 -9.23 -29.74
CA LYS A 631 7.58 -8.34 -28.82
C LYS A 631 8.48 -7.16 -28.39
N ALA A 632 9.73 -7.43 -28.01
CA ALA A 632 10.68 -6.40 -27.62
C ALA A 632 11.00 -5.45 -28.78
N ASP A 633 11.27 -5.98 -29.96
CA ASP A 633 11.57 -5.19 -31.17
C ASP A 633 10.36 -4.32 -31.61
N TRP A 634 9.14 -4.82 -31.40
CA TRP A 634 7.92 -4.03 -31.63
C TRP A 634 7.81 -2.85 -30.67
N LEU A 635 8.15 -3.02 -29.38
CA LEU A 635 8.16 -1.89 -28.43
C LEU A 635 9.17 -0.82 -28.84
N ASP A 636 10.34 -1.20 -29.34
CA ASP A 636 11.33 -0.26 -29.86
C ASP A 636 10.78 0.53 -31.06
N ARG A 637 10.07 -0.13 -32.01
CA ARG A 637 9.40 0.53 -33.14
C ARG A 637 8.25 1.44 -32.70
N LEU A 638 7.54 1.09 -31.63
CA LEU A 638 6.49 1.92 -31.06
C LEU A 638 7.04 3.16 -30.33
N GLY A 639 8.34 3.23 -30.10
CA GLY A 639 8.97 4.25 -29.26
C GLY A 639 8.90 3.86 -27.78
N ALA A 640 9.80 3.00 -27.37
CA ALA A 640 9.84 2.36 -26.05
C ALA A 640 9.73 3.35 -24.86
N GLY A 641 10.19 4.60 -25.05
CA GLY A 641 10.09 5.69 -24.06
C GLY A 641 8.66 6.24 -23.81
N GLU A 642 7.64 5.74 -24.53
CA GLU A 642 6.24 6.19 -24.39
C GLU A 642 5.27 5.03 -24.12
N VAL A 643 5.78 3.80 -23.92
CA VAL A 643 4.97 2.59 -23.82
C VAL A 643 4.88 2.08 -22.39
N LEU A 644 3.64 1.79 -21.96
CA LEU A 644 3.34 0.94 -20.81
C LEU A 644 3.11 -0.48 -21.34
N MET A 645 3.90 -1.45 -20.90
CA MET A 645 3.71 -2.87 -21.18
C MET A 645 3.02 -3.58 -20.01
N LEU A 646 1.99 -4.35 -20.33
CA LEU A 646 1.24 -5.17 -19.38
C LEU A 646 1.32 -6.65 -19.82
N GLY A 647 1.85 -7.49 -18.94
CA GLY A 647 2.01 -8.92 -19.22
C GLY A 647 2.15 -9.72 -17.92
N ASP A 648 1.96 -11.05 -18.01
CA ASP A 648 1.96 -11.95 -16.84
C ASP A 648 3.05 -13.03 -16.91
N GLY A 649 3.63 -13.30 -18.05
CA GLY A 649 4.49 -14.44 -18.33
C GLY A 649 5.97 -14.13 -18.54
N ALA A 650 6.80 -15.14 -18.40
CA ALA A 650 8.23 -15.06 -18.70
C ALA A 650 8.53 -14.63 -20.14
N ASN A 651 7.60 -14.89 -21.07
CA ASN A 651 7.69 -14.50 -22.49
C ASN A 651 7.69 -12.98 -22.70
N ASP A 652 7.22 -12.20 -21.71
CA ASP A 652 7.18 -10.73 -21.79
C ASP A 652 8.43 -10.08 -21.18
N SER A 653 9.35 -10.86 -20.62
CA SER A 653 10.52 -10.36 -19.90
C SER A 653 11.40 -9.43 -20.73
N LEU A 654 11.64 -9.76 -22.02
CA LEU A 654 12.41 -8.92 -22.94
C LEU A 654 11.64 -7.62 -23.29
N ALA A 655 10.33 -7.71 -23.49
CA ALA A 655 9.47 -6.58 -23.72
C ALA A 655 9.44 -5.62 -22.50
N PHE A 656 9.42 -6.17 -21.28
CA PHE A 656 9.52 -5.38 -20.04
C PHE A 656 10.84 -4.61 -19.95
N ASP A 657 11.95 -5.19 -20.38
CA ASP A 657 13.26 -4.51 -20.34
C ASP A 657 13.29 -3.28 -21.28
N ARG A 658 12.48 -3.26 -22.34
CA ARG A 658 12.37 -2.15 -23.30
C ARG A 658 11.34 -1.10 -22.89
N ALA A 659 10.23 -1.51 -22.28
CA ALA A 659 9.14 -0.61 -21.95
C ALA A 659 9.52 0.46 -20.92
N LEU A 660 9.00 1.69 -21.09
CA LEU A 660 9.14 2.78 -20.13
C LEU A 660 8.50 2.43 -18.80
N CYS A 661 7.27 1.93 -18.84
CA CYS A 661 6.48 1.58 -17.67
C CYS A 661 5.98 0.15 -17.79
N ARG A 662 5.89 -0.58 -16.67
CA ARG A 662 5.67 -2.02 -16.64
C ARG A 662 4.69 -2.39 -15.55
N GLY A 663 3.65 -3.13 -15.91
CA GLY A 663 2.65 -3.62 -14.98
C GLY A 663 2.39 -5.10 -15.16
N THR A 664 2.25 -5.84 -14.05
CA THR A 664 1.93 -7.27 -14.09
C THR A 664 0.79 -7.61 -13.13
N PRO A 665 -0.12 -8.54 -13.50
CA PRO A 665 -1.09 -9.07 -12.56
C PRO A 665 -0.38 -9.90 -11.47
N VAL A 666 -0.92 -9.90 -10.25
CA VAL A 666 -0.36 -10.65 -9.10
C VAL A 666 -0.68 -12.15 -9.18
N ILE A 667 -1.07 -12.68 -10.31
CA ILE A 667 -1.67 -14.01 -10.42
C ILE A 667 -0.64 -15.13 -10.54
N HIS A 668 0.50 -14.89 -11.19
CA HIS A 668 1.54 -15.92 -11.39
C HIS A 668 2.94 -15.44 -11.04
N ARG A 669 3.71 -16.36 -10.43
CA ARG A 669 5.09 -16.19 -10.05
C ARG A 669 5.98 -16.28 -11.27
N GLY A 670 6.54 -15.16 -11.66
CA GLY A 670 7.46 -15.13 -12.75
C GLY A 670 8.59 -14.12 -12.58
N ILE A 671 9.52 -14.19 -13.49
CA ILE A 671 10.65 -13.27 -13.65
C ILE A 671 10.18 -11.80 -13.73
N LEU A 672 8.92 -11.54 -14.14
CA LEU A 672 8.36 -10.20 -14.30
C LEU A 672 8.15 -9.44 -12.99
N GLU A 673 7.96 -10.15 -11.87
CA GLU A 673 7.79 -9.51 -10.56
C GLU A 673 8.99 -8.63 -10.17
N SER A 674 10.20 -9.06 -10.53
CA SER A 674 11.41 -8.28 -10.28
C SER A 674 11.56 -7.07 -11.21
N LYS A 675 10.84 -7.01 -12.33
CA LYS A 675 10.95 -5.99 -13.38
C LYS A 675 9.77 -5.02 -13.39
N ALA A 676 8.63 -5.36 -12.79
CA ALA A 676 7.42 -4.54 -12.81
C ALA A 676 7.56 -3.27 -11.96
N ASP A 677 7.02 -2.17 -12.44
CA ASP A 677 6.92 -0.90 -11.71
C ASP A 677 5.70 -0.90 -10.78
N PHE A 678 4.66 -1.65 -11.13
CA PHE A 678 3.47 -1.84 -10.31
C PHE A 678 2.81 -3.20 -10.56
N PHE A 679 2.03 -3.64 -9.58
CA PHE A 679 1.21 -4.84 -9.62
C PHE A 679 -0.26 -4.47 -9.57
N TYR A 680 -1.12 -5.26 -10.23
CA TYR A 680 -2.56 -5.11 -10.08
C TYR A 680 -3.23 -6.43 -9.74
N LEU A 681 -4.16 -6.36 -8.79
CA LEU A 681 -5.00 -7.48 -8.35
C LEU A 681 -6.31 -7.47 -9.12
N GLY A 682 -6.87 -8.64 -9.34
CA GLY A 682 -8.21 -8.78 -9.82
C GLY A 682 -8.33 -9.47 -11.17
N ARG A 683 -9.56 -9.89 -11.45
CA ARG A 683 -9.92 -10.59 -12.69
C ARG A 683 -10.03 -9.66 -13.90
N GLY A 684 -9.64 -8.38 -13.80
CA GLY A 684 -9.80 -7.38 -14.84
C GLY A 684 -8.70 -6.33 -14.89
N ILE A 685 -8.69 -5.51 -15.93
CA ILE A 685 -7.74 -4.42 -16.15
C ILE A 685 -8.22 -3.05 -15.62
N GLY A 686 -9.32 -3.01 -14.86
CA GLY A 686 -9.89 -1.77 -14.29
C GLY A 686 -8.92 -1.00 -13.39
N GLY A 687 -7.93 -1.69 -12.83
CA GLY A 687 -6.83 -1.09 -12.09
C GLY A 687 -5.98 -0.13 -12.93
N ILE A 688 -5.83 -0.37 -14.22
CA ILE A 688 -5.03 0.47 -15.14
C ILE A 688 -5.69 1.84 -15.33
N ARG A 689 -7.00 1.88 -15.56
CA ARG A 689 -7.76 3.14 -15.61
C ARG A 689 -7.66 3.91 -14.30
N ALA A 690 -7.76 3.21 -13.17
CA ALA A 690 -7.61 3.82 -11.85
C ALA A 690 -6.21 4.43 -11.66
N LEU A 691 -5.15 3.78 -12.19
CA LEU A 691 -3.78 4.29 -12.17
C LEU A 691 -3.66 5.64 -12.89
N PHE A 692 -4.12 5.71 -14.16
CA PHE A 692 -4.07 6.94 -14.94
C PHE A 692 -4.93 8.05 -14.35
N ARG A 693 -6.11 7.72 -13.83
CA ARG A 693 -6.96 8.70 -13.14
C ARG A 693 -6.32 9.24 -11.87
N ALA A 694 -5.71 8.38 -11.07
CA ALA A 694 -4.99 8.80 -9.88
C ALA A 694 -3.82 9.72 -10.23
N ASP A 695 -3.08 9.43 -11.31
CA ASP A 695 -2.00 10.28 -11.78
C ASP A 695 -2.49 11.64 -12.29
N ALA A 696 -3.58 11.69 -13.03
CA ALA A 696 -4.18 12.94 -13.51
C ALA A 696 -4.61 13.85 -12.35
N VAL A 697 -5.30 13.31 -11.33
CA VAL A 697 -5.71 14.07 -10.15
C VAL A 697 -4.49 14.53 -9.33
N ARG A 698 -3.51 13.67 -9.17
CA ARG A 698 -2.25 13.98 -8.49
C ARG A 698 -1.51 15.13 -9.18
N ARG A 699 -1.32 15.06 -10.51
CA ARG A 699 -0.66 16.12 -11.30
C ARG A 699 -1.41 17.45 -11.20
N ARG A 700 -2.73 17.44 -11.32
CA ARG A 700 -3.55 18.64 -11.13
C ARG A 700 -3.37 19.24 -9.74
N THR A 701 -3.33 18.40 -8.71
CA THR A 701 -3.11 18.84 -7.33
C THR A 701 -1.71 19.45 -7.17
N HIS A 702 -0.67 18.84 -7.75
CA HIS A 702 0.70 19.38 -7.75
C HIS A 702 0.78 20.76 -8.41
N HIS A 703 0.14 20.94 -9.58
CA HIS A 703 0.09 22.24 -10.26
C HIS A 703 -0.62 23.30 -9.43
N LEU A 704 -1.75 22.94 -8.79
CA LEU A 704 -2.48 23.85 -7.91
C LEU A 704 -1.61 24.30 -6.72
N ILE A 705 -0.94 23.36 -6.06
CA ILE A 705 -0.06 23.64 -4.93
C ILE A 705 1.12 24.51 -5.36
N LEU A 706 1.71 24.20 -6.51
CA LEU A 706 2.86 24.96 -7.05
C LEU A 706 2.44 26.40 -7.37
N ALA A 707 1.34 26.60 -8.08
CA ALA A 707 0.82 27.92 -8.41
C ALA A 707 0.51 28.74 -7.14
N PHE A 708 -0.19 28.14 -6.18
CA PHE A 708 -0.47 28.75 -4.89
C PHE A 708 0.82 29.13 -4.14
N SER A 709 1.80 28.23 -4.08
CA SER A 709 3.07 28.47 -3.41
C SER A 709 3.88 29.59 -4.05
N ILE A 710 3.92 29.66 -5.39
CA ILE A 710 4.62 30.73 -6.11
C ILE A 710 3.96 32.09 -5.80
N VAL A 711 2.63 32.18 -5.94
CA VAL A 711 1.90 33.42 -5.67
C VAL A 711 2.10 33.89 -4.23
N TYR A 712 1.95 32.99 -3.27
CA TYR A 712 2.17 33.29 -1.86
C TYR A 712 3.59 33.78 -1.60
N ASN A 713 4.62 33.07 -2.09
CA ASN A 713 6.01 33.44 -1.84
C ASN A 713 6.39 34.77 -2.50
N VAL A 714 5.91 35.04 -3.72
CA VAL A 714 6.16 36.33 -4.39
C VAL A 714 5.58 37.49 -3.59
N LEU A 715 4.33 37.35 -3.15
CA LEU A 715 3.64 38.38 -2.34
C LEU A 715 4.31 38.54 -0.97
N ALA A 716 4.57 37.45 -0.26
CA ALA A 716 5.09 37.50 1.10
C ALA A 716 6.53 38.04 1.14
N VAL A 717 7.38 37.55 0.23
CA VAL A 717 8.77 38.03 0.11
C VAL A 717 8.80 39.48 -0.37
N GLY A 718 7.95 39.86 -1.33
CA GLY A 718 7.80 41.22 -1.79
C GLY A 718 7.45 42.19 -0.66
N LEU A 719 6.45 41.85 0.17
CA LEU A 719 6.07 42.63 1.36
C LEU A 719 7.19 42.69 2.41
N ALA A 720 7.93 41.58 2.59
CA ALA A 720 9.07 41.55 3.51
C ALA A 720 10.22 42.50 3.03
N ILE A 721 10.58 42.45 1.74
CA ILE A 721 11.56 43.30 1.14
C ILE A 721 11.13 44.78 1.18
N ALA A 722 9.87 45.07 0.95
CA ALA A 722 9.30 46.41 1.07
C ALA A 722 9.30 46.97 2.50
N GLY A 723 9.62 46.11 3.51
CA GLY A 723 9.66 46.53 4.92
C GLY A 723 8.28 46.64 5.57
N HIS A 724 7.24 46.08 4.93
CA HIS A 724 5.88 46.05 5.43
C HIS A 724 5.55 44.78 6.23
N MET A 725 6.51 43.86 6.36
CA MET A 725 6.34 42.62 7.11
C MET A 725 7.30 42.55 8.30
N SER A 726 6.76 42.50 9.50
CA SER A 726 7.57 42.22 10.70
C SER A 726 7.90 40.71 10.78
N PRO A 727 9.00 40.34 11.46
CA PRO A 727 9.32 38.93 11.72
C PRO A 727 8.18 38.16 12.40
N LEU A 728 7.42 38.79 13.28
CA LEU A 728 6.28 38.16 13.96
C LEU A 728 5.16 37.80 12.97
N ILE A 729 4.81 38.71 12.07
CA ILE A 729 3.80 38.45 11.01
C ILE A 729 4.30 37.30 10.11
N ALA A 730 5.57 37.30 9.71
CA ALA A 730 6.18 36.24 8.92
C ALA A 730 6.10 34.87 9.64
N ALA A 731 6.34 34.87 10.96
CA ALA A 731 6.25 33.65 11.81
C ALA A 731 4.84 33.05 11.88
N VAL A 732 3.80 33.87 11.84
CA VAL A 732 2.39 33.41 11.85
C VAL A 732 1.98 32.97 10.45
N LEU A 733 2.34 33.74 9.42
CA LEU A 733 1.93 33.48 8.03
C LEU A 733 2.52 32.15 7.49
N MET A 734 3.74 31.82 7.87
CA MET A 734 4.43 30.63 7.37
C MET A 734 3.75 29.31 7.80
N PRO A 735 3.44 29.03 9.08
CA PRO A 735 2.66 27.86 9.46
C PRO A 735 1.25 27.87 8.88
N ALA A 736 0.60 29.04 8.80
CA ALA A 736 -0.72 29.18 8.19
C ALA A 736 -0.70 28.76 6.70
N ASN A 737 0.32 29.19 5.95
CA ASN A 737 0.55 28.75 4.57
C ASN A 737 0.76 27.25 4.48
N SER A 738 1.52 26.64 5.39
CA SER A 738 1.75 25.19 5.43
C SER A 738 0.46 24.41 5.69
N LEU A 739 -0.38 24.88 6.62
CA LEU A 739 -1.68 24.27 6.89
C LEU A 739 -2.64 24.40 5.71
N LEU A 740 -2.68 25.57 5.07
CA LEU A 740 -3.48 25.79 3.88
C LEU A 740 -3.04 24.91 2.72
N THR A 741 -1.74 24.75 2.53
CA THR A 741 -1.18 23.83 1.52
C THR A 741 -1.58 22.39 1.80
N LEU A 742 -1.52 21.93 3.04
CA LEU A 742 -2.01 20.60 3.43
C LEU A 742 -3.52 20.44 3.18
N ALA A 743 -4.32 21.47 3.46
CA ALA A 743 -5.73 21.47 3.16
C ALA A 743 -5.98 21.37 1.63
N LEU A 744 -5.21 22.10 0.82
CA LEU A 744 -5.27 22.02 -0.65
C LEU A 744 -4.93 20.61 -1.16
N VAL A 745 -3.95 19.93 -0.57
CA VAL A 745 -3.66 18.50 -0.88
C VAL A 745 -4.89 17.64 -0.57
N GLY A 746 -5.44 17.78 0.64
CA GLY A 746 -6.62 17.02 1.07
C GLY A 746 -7.82 17.23 0.16
N LEU A 747 -8.09 18.47 -0.23
CA LEU A 747 -9.18 18.82 -1.15
C LEU A 747 -8.92 18.33 -2.58
N GLY A 748 -7.72 18.56 -3.10
CA GLY A 748 -7.33 18.14 -4.45
C GLY A 748 -7.36 16.63 -4.65
N MET A 749 -6.99 15.86 -3.61
CA MET A 749 -6.96 14.39 -3.66
C MET A 749 -8.32 13.75 -3.29
N ARG A 750 -9.30 14.52 -2.86
CA ARG A 750 -10.64 14.04 -2.49
C ARG A 750 -11.34 13.20 -3.58
N PRO A 751 -11.28 13.58 -4.89
CA PRO A 751 -11.96 12.82 -5.93
C PRO A 751 -11.56 11.35 -6.01
N ILE A 752 -10.29 11.02 -5.81
CA ILE A 752 -9.82 9.62 -5.86
C ILE A 752 -10.03 8.86 -4.57
N LEU A 753 -10.15 9.56 -3.43
CA LEU A 753 -10.39 8.94 -2.13
C LEU A 753 -11.89 8.69 -1.87
N SER A 754 -12.78 9.57 -2.35
CA SER A 754 -14.22 9.47 -2.13
C SER A 754 -14.93 8.46 -3.02
N GLU A 755 -14.41 8.19 -4.22
CA GLU A 755 -14.99 7.20 -5.14
C GLU A 755 -14.80 5.75 -4.69
N SER A 756 -13.92 5.48 -3.75
CA SER A 756 -13.81 4.15 -3.13
C SER A 756 -15.08 3.75 -2.34
N GLY A 757 -16.02 4.68 -2.09
CA GLY A 757 -17.30 4.44 -1.43
C GLY A 757 -18.52 4.32 -2.37
N ARG A 758 -18.37 4.62 -3.66
CA ARG A 758 -19.46 4.49 -4.64
C ARG A 758 -19.22 3.34 -5.61
N GLY A 759 -19.03 2.12 -5.09
CA GLY A 759 -19.32 0.91 -5.86
C GLY A 759 -20.79 0.99 -6.27
N LYS A 760 -21.09 1.08 -7.57
CA LYS A 760 -22.45 0.96 -8.08
C LYS A 760 -23.07 -0.27 -7.42
N LYS A 761 -24.14 -0.08 -6.64
CA LYS A 761 -25.00 -1.18 -6.22
C LYS A 761 -25.28 -2.03 -7.47
N PRO A 762 -25.05 -3.33 -7.46
CA PRO A 762 -25.51 -4.17 -8.55
C PRO A 762 -27.01 -3.93 -8.69
N ARG A 763 -27.47 -3.56 -9.88
CA ARG A 763 -28.89 -3.52 -10.19
C ARG A 763 -29.43 -4.94 -9.92
N PRO A 764 -30.55 -5.09 -9.21
CA PRO A 764 -31.17 -6.38 -9.08
C PRO A 764 -31.46 -6.87 -10.51
N ILE A 765 -30.95 -8.05 -10.84
CA ILE A 765 -31.33 -8.77 -12.05
C ILE A 765 -32.80 -9.09 -11.84
N SER A 766 -33.66 -8.41 -12.60
CA SER A 766 -35.06 -8.78 -12.72
C SER A 766 -35.14 -10.22 -13.21
N ALA A 767 -35.92 -11.03 -12.52
CA ALA A 767 -36.17 -12.45 -12.74
C ALA A 767 -36.59 -12.77 -14.18
#